data_54eed7e9ef50db409a6ed1980046f54a
#
_entry.id   54eed7e9ef50db409a6ed1980046f54a
#
_cell.length_a   1.000
_cell.length_b   1.000
_cell.length_c   1.000
_cell.angle_alpha   90.00
_cell.angle_beta   90.00
_cell.angle_gamma   90.00
#
_symmetry.space_group_name_H-M   'P 1'
#
loop_
_entity.id
_entity.type
_entity.pdbx_description
1 polymer ?
#
loop_
_entity_poly.entity_id
_entity_poly.type
_entity_poly.pdbx_seq_one_letter_code
_entity_poly.pdbx_strand_id
1 'polypeptide(L)'
;MRKGNVNNDKFKVSKLVIIGTFFLFLILIGRLCYLCLVDYKVGNSTIAAFIKNRNTKEDIIMPKRGTIYDINSNVLANDVVSYTLIAYLSNERVDAKGNKNYVEDIDDTSTKLAGVLGVTSEEIKDVLVKGKESNKYQVEFGTIGKGLSELTKEEIDKLKLQGIDFLKDIKRYYPNGDFASYILGYTVLKEDDDKNKWITGELGLEEYYNDELKGKSGYITYERDKYGYKIANGREYTEPADNGDDVYLTIDNNIQLFIESAVKTAQNDSEAEWVVMAAMDAKTGKILGYSSTPSFDPNLRNMTSYIDPIATLTYEPGSTMKIFSYMCAVDSGNYDGNTKYMSGSKTYTGEDGKETTINDWKKEGWGELTYDQGFALSSNIAVANIVESTINKDDLKACYLKYGFGSKTGFTMNREEAGSIDYTYQIEAATAGYGQGITTTPIQHLQALTIISNNGTMLKPYIIDKIVDTDTGKTIYKGKSKKVGTVVSSTTVTKMKELMASVINGDNTNSTGYLYHMDGYSLIGKTGTAQIYDYTKGKYMSGESDYIYSFSGMFPGDNPEIILYAAIKRPKDTTNYVAPMIKEVEKNITKYLNIEKSNKDKEKYVMESFYNMDIGTSKGYLEGKNIRVLVLGDGNKVTSQYPSTNSTIYEDDLVILKTNGNTKKMIDLTGYSYKEANNILKMMNVSFILEGNGYVYEQSVPVGEDITDTVTIKLKDKY
;
A
#
# COMPACT_ATOMS: atom_id res chain seq x y z
N MET A 1 89.40 38.22 64.13
CA MET A 1 89.16 37.17 63.13
C MET A 1 87.75 36.67 63.29
N ARG A 2 86.78 37.06 62.40
CA ARG A 2 85.45 36.53 62.38
C ARG A 2 85.21 35.87 61.00
N LYS A 3 85.48 34.62 60.90
CA LYS A 3 85.02 33.77 59.81
C LYS A 3 84.18 32.67 60.41
N GLY A 4 82.91 32.67 60.11
CA GLY A 4 82.10 31.54 60.47
C GLY A 4 80.63 31.82 60.74
N ASN A 5 79.87 32.44 59.80
CA ASN A 5 78.42 32.38 59.89
C ASN A 5 77.70 32.57 58.54
N VAL A 6 78.35 32.76 57.42
CA VAL A 6 77.72 33.04 56.12
C VAL A 6 77.25 31.75 55.45
N ASN A 7 77.79 30.55 55.76
CA ASN A 7 77.44 29.30 55.15
C ASN A 7 76.14 28.69 55.77
N ASN A 8 75.87 28.96 57.04
CA ASN A 8 74.70 28.38 57.69
C ASN A 8 73.36 29.05 57.28
N ASP A 9 73.43 30.35 56.96
CA ASP A 9 72.22 31.08 56.52
C ASP A 9 71.90 30.81 55.06
N LYS A 10 72.88 30.58 54.19
CA LYS A 10 72.69 30.14 52.82
C LYS A 10 72.05 28.74 52.80
N PHE A 11 72.47 27.85 53.69
CA PHE A 11 71.92 26.50 53.81
C PHE A 11 70.43 26.49 54.33
N LYS A 12 70.12 27.41 55.24
CA LYS A 12 68.77 27.61 55.77
C LYS A 12 67.83 28.20 54.71
N VAL A 13 68.28 29.18 53.95
CA VAL A 13 67.55 29.82 52.87
C VAL A 13 67.33 28.79 51.74
N SER A 14 68.33 28.02 51.36
CA SER A 14 68.24 26.95 50.37
C SER A 14 67.23 25.87 50.78
N LYS A 15 67.23 25.43 52.06
CA LYS A 15 66.25 24.51 52.59
C LYS A 15 64.82 25.10 52.56
N LEU A 16 64.67 26.38 52.90
CA LEU A 16 63.36 27.05 52.87
C LEU A 16 62.83 27.18 51.46
N VAL A 17 63.68 27.48 50.47
CA VAL A 17 63.28 27.51 49.04
C VAL A 17 62.89 26.11 48.55
N ILE A 18 63.69 25.07 48.90
CA ILE A 18 63.33 23.66 48.52
C ILE A 18 62.01 23.23 49.15
N ILE A 19 61.80 23.55 50.43
CA ILE A 19 60.50 23.23 51.08
C ILE A 19 59.33 24.01 50.45
N GLY A 20 59.54 25.29 50.13
CA GLY A 20 58.58 26.14 49.48
C GLY A 20 58.20 25.65 48.07
N THR A 21 59.23 25.28 47.27
CA THR A 21 58.95 24.68 45.93
C THR A 21 58.27 23.32 46.01
N PHE A 22 58.62 22.47 46.99
CA PHE A 22 57.99 21.22 47.22
C PHE A 22 56.47 21.38 47.60
N PHE A 23 56.22 22.35 48.48
CA PHE A 23 54.84 22.69 48.86
C PHE A 23 54.03 23.25 47.70
N LEU A 24 54.65 24.09 46.85
CA LEU A 24 54.02 24.61 45.62
C LEU A 24 53.73 23.49 44.64
N PHE A 25 54.60 22.49 44.53
CA PHE A 25 54.44 21.30 43.70
C PHE A 25 53.31 20.41 44.20
N LEU A 26 53.17 20.22 45.54
CA LEU A 26 52.07 19.49 46.16
C LEU A 26 50.73 20.21 45.93
N ILE A 27 50.71 21.54 46.02
CA ILE A 27 49.51 22.33 45.69
C ILE A 27 49.09 22.14 44.21
N LEU A 28 50.10 22.19 43.30
CA LEU A 28 49.86 21.91 41.86
C LEU A 28 49.34 20.50 41.59
N ILE A 29 49.94 19.48 42.22
CA ILE A 29 49.51 18.11 42.12
C ILE A 29 48.07 17.98 42.69
N GLY A 30 47.83 18.54 43.89
CA GLY A 30 46.50 18.55 44.50
C GLY A 30 45.44 19.22 43.59
N ARG A 31 45.84 20.35 42.96
CA ARG A 31 44.97 21.04 42.01
C ARG A 31 44.74 20.22 40.74
N LEU A 32 45.75 19.52 40.23
CA LEU A 32 45.62 18.61 39.08
C LEU A 32 44.75 17.42 39.41
N CYS A 33 44.95 16.78 40.57
CA CYS A 33 44.10 15.70 41.06
C CYS A 33 42.65 16.19 41.25
N TYR A 34 42.44 17.37 41.80
CA TYR A 34 41.13 17.97 41.93
C TYR A 34 40.45 18.17 40.58
N LEU A 35 41.16 18.69 39.58
CA LEU A 35 40.63 18.88 38.21
C LEU A 35 40.34 17.57 37.49
N CYS A 36 41.10 16.50 37.81
CA CYS A 36 40.89 15.16 37.19
C CYS A 36 39.82 14.32 37.89
N LEU A 37 39.62 14.48 39.21
CA LEU A 37 38.73 13.65 40.02
C LEU A 37 37.35 14.30 40.29
N VAL A 38 37.27 15.61 40.20
CA VAL A 38 36.00 16.34 40.36
C VAL A 38 35.51 16.80 39.01
N ASP A 39 34.27 16.54 38.68
CA ASP A 39 33.60 17.00 37.45
C ASP A 39 33.51 18.53 37.36
N TYR A 40 34.69 19.17 37.17
CA TYR A 40 34.81 20.64 37.10
C TYR A 40 34.20 21.12 35.78
N LYS A 41 33.18 21.98 35.88
CA LYS A 41 32.53 22.58 34.72
C LYS A 41 33.23 23.86 34.28
N VAL A 42 33.53 23.93 32.97
CA VAL A 42 33.98 25.15 32.29
C VAL A 42 32.88 25.52 31.30
N GLY A 43 32.11 26.54 31.59
CA GLY A 43 30.87 26.84 30.86
C GLY A 43 29.82 25.76 31.10
N ASN A 44 29.23 25.26 30.04
CA ASN A 44 28.17 24.24 30.10
C ASN A 44 28.68 22.78 30.10
N SER A 45 30.03 22.55 30.06
CA SER A 45 30.61 21.21 29.91
C SER A 45 31.64 20.92 31.01
N THR A 46 31.78 19.64 31.43
CA THR A 46 32.86 19.18 32.28
C THR A 46 34.19 19.11 31.50
N ILE A 47 35.33 19.27 32.16
CA ILE A 47 36.66 19.15 31.52
C ILE A 47 36.81 17.75 30.88
N ALA A 48 36.32 16.70 31.54
CA ALA A 48 36.36 15.34 31.00
C ALA A 48 35.52 15.22 29.70
N ALA A 49 34.34 15.80 29.69
CA ALA A 49 33.50 15.86 28.48
C ALA A 49 34.13 16.69 27.37
N PHE A 50 34.76 17.84 27.72
CA PHE A 50 35.48 18.70 26.76
C PHE A 50 36.68 17.98 26.13
N ILE A 51 37.49 17.26 26.91
CA ILE A 51 38.61 16.47 26.41
C ILE A 51 38.11 15.32 25.54
N LYS A 52 37.07 14.61 25.98
CA LYS A 52 36.43 13.54 25.19
C LYS A 52 35.94 14.08 23.86
N ASN A 53 35.16 15.13 23.85
CA ASN A 53 34.60 15.72 22.62
C ASN A 53 35.65 16.32 21.68
N ARG A 54 36.78 16.75 22.22
CA ARG A 54 37.91 17.27 21.39
C ARG A 54 38.70 16.16 20.72
N ASN A 55 38.89 15.04 21.40
CA ASN A 55 39.76 13.96 20.96
C ASN A 55 39.02 12.80 20.31
N THR A 56 37.71 12.76 20.41
CA THR A 56 36.88 11.75 19.75
C THR A 56 35.94 12.40 18.76
N LYS A 57 35.56 11.64 17.72
CA LYS A 57 34.49 11.96 16.80
C LYS A 57 33.49 10.81 16.79
N GLU A 58 32.26 11.15 16.75
CA GLU A 58 31.14 10.21 16.53
C GLU A 58 30.55 10.46 15.17
N ASP A 59 30.52 9.42 14.34
CA ASP A 59 29.86 9.44 13.05
C ASP A 59 28.68 8.48 13.11
N ILE A 60 27.52 8.91 12.60
CA ILE A 60 26.31 8.10 12.57
C ILE A 60 26.41 7.08 11.44
N ILE A 61 26.06 5.83 11.77
CA ILE A 61 25.85 4.77 10.79
C ILE A 61 24.36 4.75 10.48
N MET A 62 23.99 5.17 9.27
CA MET A 62 22.60 5.19 8.87
C MET A 62 22.08 3.76 8.64
N PRO A 63 20.88 3.41 9.15
CA PRO A 63 20.23 2.16 8.83
C PRO A 63 19.78 2.18 7.37
N LYS A 64 19.67 1.01 6.76
CA LYS A 64 18.93 0.84 5.52
C LYS A 64 17.44 0.87 5.85
N ARG A 65 16.67 1.62 5.10
CA ARG A 65 15.20 1.57 5.20
C ARG A 65 14.71 0.24 4.63
N GLY A 66 13.80 -0.42 5.34
CA GLY A 66 13.21 -1.68 4.91
C GLY A 66 12.63 -1.62 3.50
N THR A 67 12.71 -2.70 2.78
CA THR A 67 12.18 -2.82 1.41
C THR A 67 10.69 -3.11 1.44
N ILE A 68 9.93 -2.52 0.52
CA ILE A 68 8.52 -2.84 0.31
C ILE A 68 8.41 -3.77 -0.89
N TYR A 69 7.75 -4.91 -0.69
CA TYR A 69 7.52 -5.95 -1.68
C TYR A 69 6.03 -6.16 -1.96
N ASP A 70 5.72 -6.66 -3.15
CA ASP A 70 4.41 -7.24 -3.44
C ASP A 70 4.26 -8.64 -2.80
N ILE A 71 3.10 -9.30 -3.01
CA ILE A 71 2.86 -10.65 -2.46
C ILE A 71 3.78 -11.73 -3.05
N ASN A 72 4.34 -11.48 -4.22
CA ASN A 72 5.23 -12.38 -4.96
C ASN A 72 6.72 -12.04 -4.76
N SER A 73 7.03 -11.14 -3.82
CA SER A 73 8.39 -10.68 -3.49
C SER A 73 9.05 -9.82 -4.58
N ASN A 74 8.28 -9.21 -5.48
CA ASN A 74 8.80 -8.18 -6.36
C ASN A 74 9.00 -6.88 -5.59
N VAL A 75 10.13 -6.21 -5.83
CA VAL A 75 10.48 -4.95 -5.16
C VAL A 75 9.59 -3.81 -5.67
N LEU A 76 8.90 -3.15 -4.76
CA LEU A 76 8.07 -1.97 -5.04
C LEU A 76 8.74 -0.66 -4.61
N ALA A 77 9.51 -0.70 -3.51
CA ALA A 77 10.33 0.43 -3.05
C ALA A 77 11.54 -0.08 -2.28
N ASN A 78 12.73 0.44 -2.60
CA ASN A 78 13.97 0.12 -1.91
C ASN A 78 14.92 1.32 -1.87
N ASP A 79 15.95 1.24 -1.04
CA ASP A 79 17.00 2.24 -1.00
C ASP A 79 18.06 1.94 -2.06
N VAL A 80 18.49 2.99 -2.77
CA VAL A 80 19.57 2.92 -3.74
C VAL A 80 20.63 3.98 -3.42
N VAL A 81 21.87 3.69 -3.80
CA VAL A 81 22.95 4.68 -3.72
C VAL A 81 22.65 5.84 -4.66
N SER A 82 22.84 7.03 -4.18
CA SER A 82 22.74 8.26 -4.96
C SER A 82 23.93 9.18 -4.67
N TYR A 83 24.05 10.22 -5.45
CA TYR A 83 25.17 11.16 -5.34
C TYR A 83 24.65 12.59 -5.31
N THR A 84 25.30 13.40 -4.46
CA THR A 84 25.10 14.85 -4.45
C THR A 84 26.31 15.50 -5.09
N LEU A 85 26.10 16.23 -6.18
CA LEU A 85 27.13 16.96 -6.89
C LEU A 85 27.59 18.15 -6.08
N ILE A 86 28.91 18.28 -5.93
CA ILE A 86 29.54 19.41 -5.26
C ILE A 86 30.62 20.06 -6.15
N ALA A 87 30.82 21.34 -5.97
CA ALA A 87 31.91 22.08 -6.61
C ALA A 87 32.75 22.75 -5.55
N TYR A 88 34.03 22.52 -5.59
CA TYR A 88 35.01 23.25 -4.79
C TYR A 88 35.37 24.58 -5.44
N LEU A 89 35.31 25.68 -4.68
CA LEU A 89 35.51 27.06 -5.17
C LEU A 89 36.72 27.74 -4.57
N SER A 90 37.28 27.20 -3.45
CA SER A 90 38.46 27.78 -2.81
C SER A 90 39.71 27.56 -3.64
N ASN A 91 40.39 28.65 -3.99
CA ASN A 91 41.66 28.65 -4.73
C ASN A 91 42.86 28.07 -3.94
N GLU A 92 42.68 27.81 -2.66
CA GLU A 92 43.69 27.17 -1.82
C GLU A 92 43.65 25.64 -1.93
N ARG A 93 42.59 25.07 -2.57
CA ARG A 93 42.45 23.62 -2.68
C ARG A 93 43.37 23.05 -3.75
N VAL A 94 44.15 22.08 -3.34
CA VAL A 94 45.02 21.27 -4.22
C VAL A 94 44.73 19.77 -4.03
N ASP A 95 45.04 18.99 -5.06
CA ASP A 95 45.02 17.54 -4.96
C ASP A 95 46.22 16.97 -4.18
N ALA A 96 46.31 15.66 -4.00
CA ALA A 96 47.40 14.98 -3.29
C ALA A 96 48.77 15.17 -3.99
N LYS A 97 48.81 15.63 -5.23
CA LYS A 97 50.02 15.90 -6.01
C LYS A 97 50.37 17.40 -6.04
N GLY A 98 49.60 18.26 -5.40
CA GLY A 98 49.77 19.70 -5.38
C GLY A 98 49.17 20.46 -6.57
N ASN A 99 48.41 19.80 -7.44
CA ASN A 99 47.72 20.49 -8.53
C ASN A 99 46.46 21.18 -8.03
N LYS A 100 46.08 22.29 -8.67
CA LYS A 100 44.82 22.97 -8.38
C LYS A 100 43.63 22.00 -8.51
N ASN A 101 42.72 22.01 -7.56
CA ASN A 101 41.54 21.16 -7.55
C ASN A 101 40.29 21.94 -7.12
N TYR A 102 39.97 23.01 -7.88
CA TYR A 102 38.79 23.85 -7.70
C TYR A 102 38.28 24.31 -9.08
N VAL A 103 37.03 24.77 -9.15
CA VAL A 103 36.43 25.27 -10.40
C VAL A 103 37.12 26.60 -10.76
N GLU A 104 37.94 26.58 -11.80
CA GLU A 104 38.65 27.75 -12.32
C GLU A 104 37.80 28.42 -13.42
N ASP A 105 37.35 27.65 -14.41
CA ASP A 105 36.49 28.08 -15.50
C ASP A 105 35.03 27.76 -15.21
N ILE A 106 34.27 28.77 -14.79
CA ILE A 106 32.87 28.66 -14.46
C ILE A 106 32.02 28.44 -15.71
N ASP A 107 32.35 29.08 -16.82
CA ASP A 107 31.55 29.04 -18.05
C ASP A 107 31.65 27.66 -18.74
N ASP A 108 32.85 27.10 -18.86
CA ASP A 108 33.06 25.75 -19.38
C ASP A 108 32.41 24.70 -18.47
N THR A 109 32.61 24.82 -17.17
CA THR A 109 32.01 23.90 -16.17
C THR A 109 30.50 23.93 -16.22
N SER A 110 29.90 25.14 -16.25
CA SER A 110 28.43 25.29 -16.29
C SER A 110 27.85 24.70 -17.57
N THR A 111 28.47 24.96 -18.72
CA THR A 111 27.99 24.46 -20.01
C THR A 111 28.02 22.95 -20.08
N LYS A 112 29.10 22.34 -19.63
CA LYS A 112 29.26 20.87 -19.66
C LYS A 112 28.35 20.16 -18.67
N LEU A 113 28.21 20.66 -17.44
CA LEU A 113 27.29 20.09 -16.44
C LEU A 113 25.83 20.21 -16.88
N ALA A 114 25.46 21.36 -17.42
CA ALA A 114 24.11 21.59 -17.92
C ALA A 114 23.69 20.54 -18.98
N GLY A 115 24.60 20.18 -19.87
CA GLY A 115 24.37 19.17 -20.90
C GLY A 115 24.06 17.78 -20.36
N VAL A 116 24.69 17.38 -19.24
CA VAL A 116 24.44 16.07 -18.60
C VAL A 116 23.22 16.13 -17.69
N LEU A 117 23.02 17.25 -16.97
CA LEU A 117 21.95 17.39 -15.98
C LEU A 117 20.59 17.78 -16.61
N GLY A 118 20.57 18.12 -17.90
CA GLY A 118 19.35 18.50 -18.61
C GLY A 118 18.75 19.85 -18.16
N VAL A 119 19.60 20.77 -17.67
CA VAL A 119 19.22 22.10 -17.20
C VAL A 119 19.92 23.18 -18.02
N THR A 120 19.63 24.45 -17.74
CA THR A 120 20.33 25.56 -18.42
C THR A 120 21.70 25.80 -17.83
N SER A 121 22.67 26.23 -18.64
CA SER A 121 24.00 26.60 -18.14
C SER A 121 23.95 27.76 -17.16
N GLU A 122 22.98 28.64 -17.27
CA GLU A 122 22.77 29.79 -16.40
C GLU A 122 22.40 29.35 -14.97
N GLU A 123 21.56 28.32 -14.81
CA GLU A 123 21.19 27.76 -13.49
C GLU A 123 22.42 27.21 -12.74
N ILE A 124 23.31 26.51 -13.45
CA ILE A 124 24.56 26.01 -12.88
C ILE A 124 25.52 27.16 -12.57
N LYS A 125 25.68 28.11 -13.51
CA LYS A 125 26.55 29.29 -13.39
C LYS A 125 26.18 30.16 -12.20
N ASP A 126 24.91 30.39 -11.98
CA ASP A 126 24.38 31.16 -10.85
C ASP A 126 24.82 30.60 -9.50
N VAL A 127 24.80 29.27 -9.34
CA VAL A 127 25.26 28.60 -8.10
C VAL A 127 26.77 28.81 -7.89
N LEU A 128 27.55 28.61 -8.94
CA LEU A 128 29.01 28.75 -8.86
C LEU A 128 29.43 30.20 -8.60
N VAL A 129 28.83 31.18 -9.30
CA VAL A 129 29.14 32.61 -9.11
C VAL A 129 28.77 33.09 -7.72
N LYS A 130 27.54 32.84 -7.26
CA LYS A 130 27.09 33.20 -5.89
C LYS A 130 27.94 32.55 -4.82
N GLY A 131 28.38 31.30 -5.03
CA GLY A 131 29.28 30.60 -4.14
C GLY A 131 30.67 31.29 -4.07
N LYS A 132 31.22 31.68 -5.21
CA LYS A 132 32.54 32.35 -5.31
C LYS A 132 32.50 33.75 -4.71
N GLU A 133 31.46 34.53 -4.99
CA GLU A 133 31.24 35.86 -4.39
C GLU A 133 31.11 35.80 -2.86
N SER A 134 30.50 34.74 -2.34
CA SER A 134 30.34 34.51 -0.89
C SER A 134 31.56 33.85 -0.25
N ASN A 135 32.67 33.70 -0.96
CA ASN A 135 33.91 33.02 -0.50
C ASN A 135 33.65 31.63 0.10
N LYS A 136 32.71 30.87 -0.44
CA LYS A 136 32.44 29.51 0.02
C LYS A 136 33.57 28.57 -0.40
N TYR A 137 33.95 27.65 0.51
CA TYR A 137 34.91 26.61 0.20
C TYR A 137 34.39 25.63 -0.86
N GLN A 138 33.12 25.24 -0.70
CA GLN A 138 32.36 24.37 -1.65
C GLN A 138 30.90 24.79 -1.74
N VAL A 139 30.23 24.38 -2.82
CA VAL A 139 28.81 24.54 -3.01
C VAL A 139 28.17 23.22 -3.45
N GLU A 140 26.89 23.03 -3.13
CA GLU A 140 25.99 22.03 -3.69
C GLU A 140 25.04 22.72 -4.68
N PHE A 141 24.56 21.97 -5.67
CA PHE A 141 23.67 22.51 -6.73
C PHE A 141 22.18 22.37 -6.40
N GLY A 142 21.82 22.29 -5.13
CA GLY A 142 20.43 22.19 -4.69
C GLY A 142 19.74 20.94 -5.27
N THR A 143 18.49 21.08 -5.69
CA THR A 143 17.71 19.98 -6.28
C THR A 143 18.29 19.42 -7.58
N ILE A 144 18.99 20.26 -8.35
CA ILE A 144 19.61 19.88 -9.64
C ILE A 144 20.75 18.87 -9.42
N GLY A 145 21.52 19.05 -8.35
CA GLY A 145 22.71 18.25 -8.07
C GLY A 145 22.50 17.13 -7.05
N LYS A 146 21.26 16.94 -6.52
CA LYS A 146 20.98 15.92 -5.49
C LYS A 146 20.32 14.69 -6.08
N GLY A 147 20.61 13.54 -5.48
CA GLY A 147 19.97 12.27 -5.83
C GLY A 147 20.36 11.73 -7.21
N LEU A 148 21.55 12.09 -7.71
CA LEU A 148 22.04 11.63 -9.00
C LEU A 148 22.30 10.13 -8.98
N SER A 149 22.07 9.47 -10.11
CA SER A 149 22.36 8.06 -10.32
C SER A 149 23.86 7.81 -10.51
N GLU A 150 24.30 6.55 -10.33
CA GLU A 150 25.67 6.15 -10.69
C GLU A 150 25.99 6.44 -12.16
N LEU A 151 25.03 6.21 -13.07
CA LEU A 151 25.21 6.53 -14.49
C LEU A 151 25.45 8.01 -14.75
N THR A 152 24.64 8.88 -14.14
CA THR A 152 24.81 10.34 -14.26
C THR A 152 26.16 10.79 -13.68
N LYS A 153 26.56 10.20 -12.55
CA LYS A 153 27.89 10.45 -11.95
C LYS A 153 29.01 10.04 -12.91
N GLU A 154 28.93 8.82 -13.50
CA GLU A 154 29.91 8.37 -14.47
C GLU A 154 29.99 9.28 -15.72
N GLU A 155 28.85 9.80 -16.18
CA GLU A 155 28.83 10.74 -17.31
C GLU A 155 29.54 12.05 -16.96
N ILE A 156 29.32 12.59 -15.75
CA ILE A 156 30.01 13.78 -15.27
C ILE A 156 31.50 13.50 -15.04
N ASP A 157 31.88 12.33 -14.48
CA ASP A 157 33.28 11.93 -14.29
C ASP A 157 34.06 11.87 -15.61
N LYS A 158 33.41 11.44 -16.72
CA LYS A 158 34.00 11.43 -18.06
C LYS A 158 34.35 12.82 -18.59
N LEU A 159 33.67 13.87 -18.11
CA LEU A 159 33.97 15.25 -18.48
C LEU A 159 35.29 15.76 -17.87
N LYS A 160 35.81 15.07 -16.82
CA LYS A 160 37.04 15.40 -16.11
C LYS A 160 37.13 16.87 -15.65
N LEU A 161 36.02 17.39 -15.12
CA LEU A 161 35.87 18.75 -14.68
C LEU A 161 36.67 18.98 -13.39
N GLN A 162 37.52 20.00 -13.41
CA GLN A 162 38.35 20.34 -12.26
C GLN A 162 37.47 20.92 -11.13
N GLY A 163 37.68 20.44 -9.89
CA GLY A 163 36.95 20.92 -8.73
C GLY A 163 35.52 20.39 -8.58
N ILE A 164 35.08 19.50 -9.46
CA ILE A 164 33.81 18.81 -9.33
C ILE A 164 34.05 17.49 -8.59
N ASP A 165 33.14 17.13 -7.68
CA ASP A 165 33.20 15.91 -6.88
C ASP A 165 31.80 15.49 -6.43
N PHE A 166 31.67 14.36 -5.74
CA PHE A 166 30.40 13.82 -5.32
C PHE A 166 30.42 13.41 -3.84
N LEU A 167 29.36 13.74 -3.16
CA LEU A 167 29.06 13.15 -1.86
C LEU A 167 28.14 11.94 -2.10
N LYS A 168 28.55 10.78 -1.58
CA LYS A 168 27.72 9.58 -1.62
C LYS A 168 26.56 9.75 -0.65
N ASP A 169 25.37 9.44 -1.13
CA ASP A 169 24.12 9.57 -0.39
C ASP A 169 23.24 8.35 -0.64
N ILE A 170 22.09 8.27 0.02
CA ILE A 170 21.08 7.22 -0.16
C ILE A 170 19.77 7.91 -0.51
N LYS A 171 19.05 7.35 -1.49
CA LYS A 171 17.67 7.78 -1.78
C LYS A 171 16.74 6.60 -1.86
N ARG A 172 15.50 6.83 -1.49
CA ARG A 172 14.40 5.90 -1.75
C ARG A 172 14.10 5.87 -3.25
N TYR A 173 13.92 4.68 -3.80
CA TYR A 173 13.68 4.48 -5.21
C TYR A 173 12.46 3.58 -5.44
N TYR A 174 11.62 3.98 -6.36
CA TYR A 174 10.40 3.29 -6.76
C TYR A 174 10.58 2.85 -8.21
N PRO A 175 10.92 1.56 -8.45
CA PRO A 175 11.37 1.09 -9.78
C PRO A 175 10.35 1.29 -10.89
N ASN A 176 9.07 1.26 -10.54
CA ASN A 176 7.97 1.26 -11.50
C ASN A 176 7.32 2.65 -11.69
N GLY A 177 7.97 3.74 -11.29
CA GLY A 177 7.47 5.11 -11.47
C GLY A 177 6.15 5.36 -10.73
N ASP A 178 5.09 5.72 -11.45
CA ASP A 178 3.76 6.04 -10.90
C ASP A 178 2.92 4.83 -10.46
N PHE A 179 3.48 3.62 -10.60
CA PHE A 179 2.84 2.37 -10.18
C PHE A 179 2.56 2.34 -8.68
N ALA A 180 1.34 2.02 -8.29
CA ALA A 180 0.88 1.90 -6.91
C ALA A 180 1.18 3.14 -6.05
N SER A 181 1.22 4.32 -6.66
CA SER A 181 1.73 5.56 -6.04
C SER A 181 1.01 5.94 -4.75
N TYR A 182 -0.33 5.88 -4.72
CA TYR A 182 -1.11 6.15 -3.50
C TYR A 182 -0.97 5.06 -2.43
N ILE A 183 -0.67 3.82 -2.84
CA ILE A 183 -0.38 2.73 -1.90
C ILE A 183 0.96 2.95 -1.23
N LEU A 184 2.01 3.10 -2.03
CA LEU A 184 3.37 3.26 -1.54
C LEU A 184 3.57 4.60 -0.84
N GLY A 185 3.07 5.67 -1.45
CA GLY A 185 3.37 7.02 -1.03
C GLY A 185 4.79 7.42 -1.42
N TYR A 186 5.42 8.29 -0.63
CA TYR A 186 6.78 8.74 -0.88
C TYR A 186 7.51 9.09 0.41
N THR A 187 8.83 9.21 0.30
CA THR A 187 9.70 9.61 1.39
C THR A 187 10.39 10.94 1.10
N VAL A 188 10.89 11.58 2.15
CA VAL A 188 11.79 12.73 2.06
C VAL A 188 13.06 12.44 2.84
N LEU A 189 14.17 12.99 2.37
CA LEU A 189 15.42 13.02 3.11
C LEU A 189 15.40 14.26 4.02
N LYS A 190 15.48 14.07 5.33
CA LYS A 190 15.61 15.13 6.33
C LYS A 190 17.04 15.23 6.81
N GLU A 191 17.45 16.40 7.26
CA GLU A 191 18.77 16.70 7.80
C GLU A 191 18.60 17.58 9.04
N ASP A 192 19.34 17.30 10.12
CA ASP A 192 19.38 18.14 11.32
C ASP A 192 20.52 19.19 11.27
N ASP A 193 20.62 20.00 12.32
CA ASP A 193 21.64 21.04 12.44
C ASP A 193 23.06 20.46 12.47
N ASP A 194 23.25 19.23 12.92
CA ASP A 194 24.51 18.50 12.98
C ASP A 194 24.84 17.76 11.66
N LYS A 195 24.05 17.97 10.62
CA LYS A 195 24.17 17.35 9.29
C LYS A 195 23.89 15.85 9.24
N ASN A 196 23.20 15.31 10.25
CA ASN A 196 22.74 13.94 10.21
C ASN A 196 21.51 13.85 9.32
N LYS A 197 21.52 12.89 8.41
CA LYS A 197 20.46 12.69 7.45
C LYS A 197 19.64 11.45 7.81
N TRP A 198 18.37 11.44 7.49
CA TRP A 198 17.51 10.24 7.55
C TRP A 198 16.37 10.32 6.55
N ILE A 199 15.90 9.16 6.11
CA ILE A 199 14.75 9.05 5.22
C ILE A 199 13.49 8.85 6.07
N THR A 200 12.45 9.67 5.84
CA THR A 200 11.16 9.55 6.51
C THR A 200 10.03 9.51 5.51
N GLY A 201 8.99 8.71 5.79
CA GLY A 201 7.77 8.65 5.00
C GLY A 201 6.90 9.88 5.22
N GLU A 202 6.22 10.34 4.18
CA GLU A 202 5.34 11.53 4.20
C GLU A 202 3.93 11.23 3.65
N LEU A 203 3.74 10.10 2.97
CA LEU A 203 2.46 9.67 2.42
C LEU A 203 2.42 8.14 2.30
N GLY A 204 1.20 7.58 2.27
CA GLY A 204 0.95 6.16 2.00
C GLY A 204 1.56 5.21 3.03
N LEU A 205 1.97 4.03 2.58
CA LEU A 205 2.61 3.04 3.44
C LEU A 205 3.97 3.51 3.98
N GLU A 206 4.70 4.30 3.20
CA GLU A 206 5.95 4.90 3.65
C GLU A 206 5.76 5.78 4.90
N GLU A 207 4.65 6.53 5.01
CA GLU A 207 4.30 7.31 6.20
C GLU A 207 3.78 6.40 7.31
N TYR A 208 2.81 5.52 6.98
CA TYR A 208 2.09 4.74 7.99
C TYR A 208 2.96 3.70 8.70
N TYR A 209 3.85 3.03 7.95
CA TYR A 209 4.82 2.06 8.48
C TYR A 209 6.22 2.66 8.62
N ASN A 210 6.30 3.98 8.82
CA ASN A 210 7.60 4.64 8.92
C ASN A 210 8.43 4.12 10.09
N ASP A 211 7.81 3.75 11.21
CA ASP A 211 8.52 3.26 12.39
C ASP A 211 9.15 1.88 12.18
N GLU A 212 8.48 0.99 11.44
CA GLU A 212 8.99 -0.31 11.03
C GLU A 212 10.06 -0.17 9.95
N LEU A 213 9.80 0.69 8.97
CA LEU A 213 10.68 0.84 7.80
C LEU A 213 11.98 1.59 8.09
N LYS A 214 12.01 2.56 9.03
CA LYS A 214 13.15 3.50 9.18
C LYS A 214 14.38 2.90 9.82
N GLY A 215 14.26 1.82 10.62
CA GLY A 215 15.34 1.26 11.43
C GLY A 215 15.83 2.20 12.55
N LYS A 216 16.98 1.89 13.13
CA LYS A 216 17.66 2.71 14.15
C LYS A 216 19.10 2.94 13.75
N SER A 217 19.55 4.20 13.87
CA SER A 217 20.94 4.54 13.59
C SER A 217 21.89 3.89 14.58
N GLY A 218 22.98 3.37 14.06
CA GLY A 218 24.16 3.03 14.83
C GLY A 218 25.13 4.20 14.88
N TYR A 219 26.25 4.01 15.53
CA TYR A 219 27.30 5.02 15.56
C TYR A 219 28.70 4.38 15.65
N ILE A 220 29.70 5.12 15.12
CA ILE A 220 31.08 4.79 15.25
C ILE A 220 31.81 5.96 15.95
N THR A 221 32.36 5.70 17.13
CA THR A 221 33.16 6.67 17.88
C THR A 221 34.61 6.30 17.74
N TYR A 222 35.44 7.23 17.30
CA TYR A 222 36.90 7.02 17.15
C TYR A 222 37.72 8.22 17.64
N GLU A 223 38.97 7.92 18.00
CA GLU A 223 39.94 8.96 18.40
C GLU A 223 40.48 9.68 17.15
N ARG A 224 40.55 11.01 17.24
CA ARG A 224 41.09 11.91 16.19
C ARG A 224 42.21 12.78 16.70
N ASP A 225 43.10 13.15 15.79
CA ASP A 225 44.18 14.10 16.07
C ASP A 225 43.66 15.56 16.11
N LYS A 226 44.57 16.50 16.39
CA LYS A 226 44.26 17.93 16.44
C LYS A 226 43.78 18.53 15.10
N TYR A 227 43.99 17.82 13.99
CA TYR A 227 43.57 18.21 12.65
C TYR A 227 42.23 17.52 12.24
N GLY A 228 41.70 16.64 13.10
CA GLY A 228 40.46 15.94 12.86
C GLY A 228 40.61 14.59 12.15
N TYR A 229 41.83 14.13 11.86
CA TYR A 229 42.05 12.82 11.22
C TYR A 229 41.99 11.70 12.25
N LYS A 230 41.39 10.57 11.84
CA LYS A 230 41.30 9.34 12.64
C LYS A 230 42.74 8.84 12.97
N ILE A 231 42.99 8.56 14.23
CA ILE A 231 44.26 8.00 14.69
C ILE A 231 44.29 6.49 14.33
N ALA A 232 45.33 6.07 13.56
CA ALA A 232 45.40 4.74 12.97
C ALA A 232 45.31 3.55 13.95
N ASN A 233 45.74 3.72 15.20
CA ASN A 233 45.66 2.74 16.28
C ASN A 233 44.92 3.29 17.51
N GLY A 234 44.07 4.31 17.29
CA GLY A 234 43.22 4.90 18.33
C GLY A 234 42.06 3.95 18.70
N ARG A 235 41.44 4.22 19.85
CA ARG A 235 40.27 3.47 20.27
C ARG A 235 39.10 3.72 19.32
N GLU A 236 38.43 2.66 18.95
CA GLU A 236 37.25 2.69 18.13
C GLU A 236 36.14 1.85 18.81
N TYR A 237 34.94 2.38 18.84
CA TYR A 237 33.78 1.70 19.31
C TYR A 237 32.70 1.84 18.22
N THR A 238 32.15 0.72 17.80
CA THR A 238 31.06 0.68 16.80
C THR A 238 29.84 0.05 17.39
N GLU A 239 28.72 0.75 17.35
CA GLU A 239 27.38 0.21 17.51
C GLU A 239 26.76 0.12 16.13
N PRO A 240 26.47 -1.10 15.61
CA PRO A 240 25.91 -1.24 14.28
C PRO A 240 24.51 -0.62 14.22
N ALA A 241 24.11 -0.15 13.05
CA ALA A 241 22.73 0.25 12.80
C ALA A 241 21.84 -0.99 12.81
N ASP A 242 20.61 -0.83 13.28
CA ASP A 242 19.53 -1.80 13.23
C ASP A 242 18.67 -1.43 12.01
N ASN A 243 18.69 -2.26 10.95
CA ASN A 243 18.02 -1.93 9.71
C ASN A 243 16.50 -1.94 9.87
N GLY A 244 15.80 -1.21 9.00
CA GLY A 244 14.35 -1.23 8.98
C GLY A 244 13.79 -2.56 8.48
N ASP A 245 12.60 -2.89 8.93
CA ASP A 245 11.92 -4.14 8.60
C ASP A 245 11.37 -4.14 7.18
N ASP A 246 11.46 -5.28 6.50
CA ASP A 246 10.90 -5.49 5.17
C ASP A 246 9.39 -5.70 5.25
N VAL A 247 8.63 -4.96 4.43
CA VAL A 247 7.17 -5.00 4.40
C VAL A 247 6.69 -5.68 3.12
N TYR A 248 5.93 -6.76 3.26
CA TYR A 248 5.31 -7.49 2.16
C TYR A 248 3.82 -7.16 2.10
N LEU A 249 3.37 -6.69 0.96
CA LEU A 249 1.98 -6.32 0.72
C LEU A 249 1.15 -7.51 0.25
N THR A 250 -0.17 -7.38 0.34
CA THR A 250 -1.11 -8.29 -0.32
C THR A 250 -1.32 -7.95 -1.79
N ILE A 251 -0.77 -6.82 -2.24
CA ILE A 251 -0.84 -6.36 -3.64
C ILE A 251 -0.18 -7.40 -4.55
N ASP A 252 -0.89 -7.75 -5.61
CA ASP A 252 -0.35 -8.56 -6.70
C ASP A 252 0.04 -7.64 -7.87
N ASN A 253 1.30 -7.67 -8.26
CA ASN A 253 1.85 -6.77 -9.27
C ASN A 253 1.11 -6.86 -10.63
N ASN A 254 0.67 -8.05 -11.02
CA ASN A 254 -0.07 -8.21 -12.28
C ASN A 254 -1.48 -7.64 -12.17
N ILE A 255 -2.19 -7.92 -11.07
CA ILE A 255 -3.53 -7.36 -10.85
C ILE A 255 -3.48 -5.84 -10.74
N GLN A 256 -2.47 -5.31 -10.06
CA GLN A 256 -2.25 -3.87 -9.98
C GLN A 256 -2.03 -3.26 -11.38
N LEU A 257 -1.19 -3.88 -12.22
CA LEU A 257 -0.97 -3.43 -13.60
C LEU A 257 -2.25 -3.44 -14.44
N PHE A 258 -3.09 -4.47 -14.30
CA PHE A 258 -4.37 -4.53 -15.00
C PHE A 258 -5.28 -3.37 -14.60
N ILE A 259 -5.34 -3.07 -13.30
CA ILE A 259 -6.13 -1.96 -12.75
C ILE A 259 -5.57 -0.61 -13.26
N GLU A 260 -4.26 -0.41 -13.19
CA GLU A 260 -3.64 0.85 -13.63
C GLU A 260 -3.84 1.12 -15.12
N SER A 261 -3.67 0.08 -15.95
CA SER A 261 -3.94 0.17 -17.39
C SER A 261 -5.40 0.57 -17.65
N ALA A 262 -6.35 -0.10 -17.01
CA ALA A 262 -7.76 0.19 -17.17
C ALA A 262 -8.15 1.59 -16.69
N VAL A 263 -7.64 2.02 -15.53
CA VAL A 263 -7.85 3.37 -14.97
C VAL A 263 -7.27 4.45 -15.88
N LYS A 264 -6.05 4.26 -16.40
CA LYS A 264 -5.39 5.19 -17.30
C LYS A 264 -6.11 5.30 -18.67
N THR A 265 -6.56 4.17 -19.20
CA THR A 265 -7.37 4.14 -20.43
C THR A 265 -8.68 4.89 -20.22
N ALA A 266 -9.41 4.57 -19.14
CA ALA A 266 -10.66 5.25 -18.81
C ALA A 266 -10.48 6.75 -18.59
N GLN A 267 -9.38 7.19 -17.96
CA GLN A 267 -9.04 8.61 -17.80
C GLN A 267 -8.83 9.30 -19.15
N ASN A 268 -8.04 8.69 -20.05
CA ASN A 268 -7.76 9.26 -21.37
C ASN A 268 -9.03 9.37 -22.23
N ASP A 269 -9.88 8.35 -22.16
CA ASP A 269 -11.10 8.29 -22.96
C ASP A 269 -12.20 9.23 -22.43
N SER A 270 -12.33 9.32 -21.10
CA SER A 270 -13.39 10.09 -20.43
C SER A 270 -13.02 11.52 -20.10
N GLU A 271 -11.74 11.86 -20.04
CA GLU A 271 -11.23 13.16 -19.56
C GLU A 271 -11.81 13.56 -18.17
N ALA A 272 -12.06 12.55 -17.34
CA ALA A 272 -12.75 12.70 -16.06
C ALA A 272 -11.94 13.52 -15.03
N GLU A 273 -12.62 14.08 -14.04
CA GLU A 273 -11.98 14.76 -12.92
C GLU A 273 -11.12 13.77 -12.11
N TRP A 274 -11.62 12.54 -11.90
CA TRP A 274 -10.87 11.40 -11.37
C TRP A 274 -11.53 10.08 -11.77
N VAL A 275 -10.70 9.05 -11.81
CA VAL A 275 -11.09 7.65 -11.98
C VAL A 275 -10.50 6.86 -10.83
N VAL A 276 -11.24 5.93 -10.24
CA VAL A 276 -10.75 5.02 -9.21
C VAL A 276 -11.23 3.59 -9.50
N MET A 277 -10.36 2.62 -9.26
CA MET A 277 -10.69 1.20 -9.30
C MET A 277 -9.90 0.43 -8.25
N ALA A 278 -10.55 -0.58 -7.65
CA ALA A 278 -9.93 -1.46 -6.67
C ALA A 278 -10.41 -2.90 -6.83
N ALA A 279 -9.52 -3.85 -6.53
CA ALA A 279 -9.78 -5.28 -6.47
C ALA A 279 -9.39 -5.86 -5.11
N MET A 280 -10.25 -6.75 -4.59
CA MET A 280 -10.04 -7.41 -3.31
C MET A 280 -10.33 -8.92 -3.44
N ASP A 281 -9.53 -9.74 -2.79
CA ASP A 281 -9.81 -11.17 -2.62
C ASP A 281 -11.07 -11.35 -1.77
N ALA A 282 -12.09 -11.93 -2.38
CA ALA A 282 -13.43 -12.06 -1.81
C ALA A 282 -13.49 -13.00 -0.59
N LYS A 283 -12.53 -13.91 -0.43
CA LYS A 283 -12.51 -14.93 0.62
C LYS A 283 -11.70 -14.51 1.85
N THR A 284 -10.75 -13.60 1.66
CA THR A 284 -9.81 -13.23 2.73
C THR A 284 -9.90 -11.77 3.14
N GLY A 285 -10.36 -10.88 2.25
CA GLY A 285 -10.33 -9.43 2.45
C GLY A 285 -8.97 -8.80 2.12
N LYS A 286 -8.05 -9.52 1.45
CA LYS A 286 -6.79 -8.97 0.94
C LYS A 286 -7.07 -7.97 -0.17
N ILE A 287 -6.53 -6.77 -0.07
CA ILE A 287 -6.49 -5.83 -1.20
C ILE A 287 -5.44 -6.34 -2.18
N LEU A 288 -5.88 -6.63 -3.41
CA LEU A 288 -5.01 -7.16 -4.47
C LEU A 288 -4.40 -6.05 -5.33
N GLY A 289 -5.05 -4.91 -5.40
CA GLY A 289 -4.61 -3.72 -6.09
C GLY A 289 -5.65 -2.62 -6.09
N TYR A 290 -5.21 -1.38 -6.21
CA TYR A 290 -6.05 -0.23 -6.51
C TYR A 290 -5.27 0.91 -7.14
N SER A 291 -5.93 1.70 -7.97
CA SER A 291 -5.35 2.86 -8.63
C SER A 291 -6.38 3.98 -8.79
N SER A 292 -5.87 5.18 -8.98
CA SER A 292 -6.67 6.38 -9.25
C SER A 292 -5.93 7.34 -10.16
N THR A 293 -6.69 8.14 -10.88
CA THR A 293 -6.17 9.32 -11.61
C THR A 293 -6.73 10.60 -10.99
N PRO A 294 -5.98 11.72 -11.01
CA PRO A 294 -4.57 11.82 -11.42
C PRO A 294 -3.64 11.02 -10.48
N SER A 295 -2.69 10.30 -11.05
CA SER A 295 -1.62 9.59 -10.36
C SER A 295 -0.38 10.48 -10.21
N PHE A 296 0.68 10.01 -9.55
CA PHE A 296 1.96 10.71 -9.42
C PHE A 296 3.13 9.74 -9.40
N ASP A 297 4.32 10.20 -9.77
CA ASP A 297 5.56 9.44 -9.59
C ASP A 297 6.19 9.78 -8.23
N PRO A 298 6.30 8.82 -7.29
CA PRO A 298 6.93 9.02 -6.00
C PRO A 298 8.39 9.50 -6.08
N ASN A 299 9.12 9.15 -7.16
CA ASN A 299 10.47 9.63 -7.38
C ASN A 299 10.50 11.13 -7.72
N LEU A 300 9.50 11.62 -8.45
CA LEU A 300 9.38 13.02 -8.88
C LEU A 300 8.56 13.87 -7.92
N ARG A 301 7.69 13.26 -7.11
CA ARG A 301 6.77 13.93 -6.17
C ARG A 301 5.88 14.96 -6.84
N ASN A 302 5.41 14.65 -8.03
CA ASN A 302 4.58 15.53 -8.88
C ASN A 302 3.08 15.40 -8.57
N MET A 303 2.71 15.02 -7.33
CA MET A 303 1.32 14.83 -6.93
C MET A 303 0.52 16.13 -6.95
N THR A 304 -0.75 16.00 -7.32
CA THR A 304 -1.75 17.07 -7.30
C THR A 304 -2.80 16.88 -6.19
N SER A 305 -2.87 15.69 -5.60
CA SER A 305 -3.78 15.34 -4.51
C SER A 305 -3.07 14.45 -3.48
N TYR A 306 -3.41 14.66 -2.20
CA TYR A 306 -2.94 13.85 -1.06
C TYR A 306 -4.04 12.92 -0.53
N ILE A 307 -5.15 12.78 -1.26
CA ILE A 307 -6.31 11.98 -0.86
C ILE A 307 -6.10 10.55 -1.33
N ASP A 308 -6.04 9.58 -0.40
CA ASP A 308 -6.09 8.17 -0.75
C ASP A 308 -7.42 7.83 -1.45
N PRO A 309 -7.38 7.25 -2.66
CA PRO A 309 -8.58 7.11 -3.49
C PRO A 309 -9.58 6.09 -2.98
N ILE A 310 -9.19 5.16 -2.11
CA ILE A 310 -10.13 4.15 -1.60
C ILE A 310 -10.50 4.35 -0.13
N ALA A 311 -9.61 4.91 0.69
CA ALA A 311 -9.82 5.03 2.12
C ALA A 311 -10.28 6.43 2.56
N THR A 312 -9.91 7.49 1.82
CA THR A 312 -10.18 8.88 2.22
C THR A 312 -11.19 9.59 1.31
N LEU A 313 -11.32 9.15 0.05
CA LEU A 313 -12.23 9.74 -0.91
C LEU A 313 -13.68 9.41 -0.54
N THR A 314 -14.41 10.40 -0.05
CA THR A 314 -15.85 10.29 0.28
C THR A 314 -16.71 10.94 -0.78
N TYR A 315 -17.78 10.29 -1.18
CA TYR A 315 -18.78 10.81 -2.10
C TYR A 315 -20.11 10.07 -1.97
N GLU A 316 -21.17 10.61 -2.55
CA GLU A 316 -22.48 9.98 -2.60
C GLU A 316 -22.42 8.76 -3.55
N PRO A 317 -22.62 7.52 -3.04
CA PRO A 317 -22.37 6.31 -3.83
C PRO A 317 -23.42 6.04 -4.92
N GLY A 318 -24.55 6.70 -4.83
CA GLY A 318 -25.66 6.48 -5.74
C GLY A 318 -26.19 5.06 -5.70
N SER A 319 -26.68 4.55 -6.83
CA SER A 319 -27.40 3.29 -6.92
C SER A 319 -26.61 2.02 -6.55
N THR A 320 -25.29 2.09 -6.34
CA THR A 320 -24.56 0.96 -5.77
C THR A 320 -25.01 0.66 -4.33
N MET A 321 -25.51 1.67 -3.62
CA MET A 321 -26.08 1.53 -2.29
C MET A 321 -27.32 0.66 -2.24
N LYS A 322 -28.06 0.50 -3.35
CA LYS A 322 -29.24 -0.35 -3.45
C LYS A 322 -28.96 -1.82 -3.14
N ILE A 323 -27.72 -2.30 -3.32
CA ILE A 323 -27.30 -3.64 -2.87
C ILE A 323 -27.63 -3.80 -1.39
N PHE A 324 -27.24 -2.82 -0.60
CA PHE A 324 -27.34 -2.89 0.87
C PHE A 324 -28.73 -2.56 1.39
N SER A 325 -29.48 -1.70 0.71
CA SER A 325 -30.91 -1.45 1.02
C SER A 325 -31.76 -2.68 0.79
N TYR A 326 -31.58 -3.33 -0.35
CA TYR A 326 -32.29 -4.58 -0.65
C TYR A 326 -31.82 -5.71 0.27
N MET A 327 -30.53 -5.79 0.58
CA MET A 327 -30.01 -6.76 1.53
C MET A 327 -30.65 -6.61 2.92
N CYS A 328 -30.85 -5.37 3.37
CA CYS A 328 -31.58 -5.07 4.61
C CYS A 328 -33.04 -5.56 4.54
N ALA A 329 -33.74 -5.26 3.44
CA ALA A 329 -35.12 -5.67 3.25
C ALA A 329 -35.28 -7.19 3.19
N VAL A 330 -34.42 -7.88 2.45
CA VAL A 330 -34.43 -9.35 2.35
C VAL A 330 -34.13 -10.00 3.71
N ASP A 331 -33.14 -9.48 4.45
CA ASP A 331 -32.75 -10.02 5.77
C ASP A 331 -33.82 -9.79 6.86
N SER A 332 -34.69 -8.78 6.68
CA SER A 332 -35.82 -8.54 7.59
C SER A 332 -36.88 -9.66 7.55
N GLY A 333 -36.89 -10.47 6.51
CA GLY A 333 -37.91 -11.53 6.27
C GLY A 333 -39.23 -11.00 5.73
N ASN A 334 -39.41 -9.72 5.52
CA ASN A 334 -40.66 -9.10 5.01
C ASN A 334 -40.59 -8.78 3.51
N TYR A 335 -39.47 -9.06 2.86
CA TYR A 335 -39.30 -8.79 1.43
C TYR A 335 -39.98 -9.85 0.55
N ASP A 336 -40.93 -9.39 -0.29
CA ASP A 336 -41.43 -10.19 -1.41
C ASP A 336 -41.02 -9.52 -2.72
N GLY A 337 -40.13 -10.16 -3.48
CA GLY A 337 -39.62 -9.65 -4.75
C GLY A 337 -40.70 -9.49 -5.83
N ASN A 338 -41.86 -10.19 -5.70
CA ASN A 338 -42.99 -10.11 -6.62
C ASN A 338 -43.94 -8.95 -6.29
N THR A 339 -43.74 -8.26 -5.18
CA THR A 339 -44.57 -7.09 -4.82
C THR A 339 -44.51 -6.05 -5.93
N LYS A 340 -45.66 -5.63 -6.42
CA LYS A 340 -45.82 -4.72 -7.53
C LYS A 340 -45.91 -3.27 -7.07
N TYR A 341 -45.34 -2.37 -7.86
CA TYR A 341 -45.44 -0.94 -7.66
C TYR A 341 -45.44 -0.20 -9.00
N MET A 342 -45.95 1.04 -9.02
CA MET A 342 -45.90 1.92 -10.19
C MET A 342 -44.56 2.68 -10.19
N SER A 343 -43.76 2.50 -11.26
CA SER A 343 -42.48 3.19 -11.47
C SER A 343 -42.67 4.63 -11.97
N GLY A 344 -41.63 5.43 -12.00
CA GLY A 344 -41.61 6.77 -12.57
C GLY A 344 -41.35 7.85 -11.52
N SER A 345 -42.34 8.19 -10.70
CA SER A 345 -42.20 9.23 -9.69
C SER A 345 -43.00 8.95 -8.41
N LYS A 346 -42.56 9.48 -7.28
CA LYS A 346 -43.23 9.45 -5.99
C LYS A 346 -43.06 10.77 -5.26
N THR A 347 -44.17 11.38 -4.84
CA THR A 347 -44.16 12.66 -4.11
C THR A 347 -44.33 12.43 -2.62
N TYR A 348 -43.51 13.11 -1.84
CA TYR A 348 -43.58 13.19 -0.39
C TYR A 348 -44.02 14.59 0.01
N THR A 349 -44.97 14.70 0.95
CA THR A 349 -45.38 15.96 1.53
C THR A 349 -44.78 16.11 2.92
N GLY A 350 -43.94 17.13 3.12
CA GLY A 350 -43.33 17.45 4.39
C GLY A 350 -44.33 17.98 5.39
N GLU A 351 -43.98 18.03 6.68
CA GLU A 351 -44.83 18.62 7.75
C GLU A 351 -45.11 20.08 7.50
N ASP A 352 -44.27 20.81 6.79
CA ASP A 352 -44.44 22.20 6.35
C ASP A 352 -45.36 22.34 5.12
N GLY A 353 -45.92 21.23 4.62
CA GLY A 353 -46.75 21.20 3.44
C GLY A 353 -45.98 21.28 2.11
N LYS A 354 -44.64 21.29 2.14
CA LYS A 354 -43.82 21.33 0.95
C LYS A 354 -43.75 19.95 0.31
N GLU A 355 -44.00 19.93 -0.97
CA GLU A 355 -43.87 18.70 -1.77
C GLU A 355 -42.46 18.52 -2.32
N THR A 356 -41.93 17.31 -2.19
CA THR A 356 -40.67 16.90 -2.79
C THR A 356 -40.87 15.58 -3.55
N THR A 357 -40.46 15.55 -4.82
CA THR A 357 -40.69 14.41 -5.68
C THR A 357 -39.37 13.67 -5.97
N ILE A 358 -39.35 12.38 -5.68
CA ILE A 358 -38.31 11.45 -6.11
C ILE A 358 -38.71 10.93 -7.49
N ASN A 359 -37.76 10.86 -8.42
CA ASN A 359 -37.96 10.33 -9.74
C ASN A 359 -37.02 9.14 -10.00
N ASP A 360 -37.51 8.19 -10.81
CA ASP A 360 -36.63 7.26 -11.50
C ASP A 360 -35.78 8.00 -12.54
N TRP A 361 -34.65 7.42 -12.96
CA TRP A 361 -33.84 8.00 -14.04
C TRP A 361 -34.62 8.07 -15.37
N LYS A 362 -35.56 7.17 -15.60
CA LYS A 362 -36.60 7.26 -16.61
C LYS A 362 -37.83 7.88 -15.97
N LYS A 363 -38.02 9.19 -16.09
CA LYS A 363 -39.05 9.96 -15.39
C LYS A 363 -40.47 9.49 -15.66
N GLU A 364 -40.75 9.06 -16.90
CA GLU A 364 -42.04 8.49 -17.31
C GLU A 364 -42.28 7.06 -16.76
N GLY A 365 -41.20 6.45 -16.18
CA GLY A 365 -41.25 5.09 -15.65
C GLY A 365 -41.30 3.99 -16.72
N TRP A 366 -41.50 2.78 -16.25
CA TRP A 366 -41.71 1.56 -17.05
C TRP A 366 -43.12 0.96 -16.86
N GLY A 367 -44.02 1.70 -16.19
CA GLY A 367 -45.29 1.19 -15.75
C GLY A 367 -45.20 0.37 -14.46
N GLU A 368 -46.04 -0.63 -14.30
CA GLU A 368 -46.04 -1.53 -13.16
C GLU A 368 -44.85 -2.48 -13.23
N LEU A 369 -44.03 -2.51 -12.18
CA LEU A 369 -42.85 -3.37 -11.99
C LEU A 369 -42.97 -4.14 -10.68
N THR A 370 -42.28 -5.27 -10.60
CA THR A 370 -41.99 -5.94 -9.32
C THR A 370 -40.73 -5.34 -8.66
N TYR A 371 -40.53 -5.55 -7.35
CA TYR A 371 -39.32 -5.10 -6.67
C TYR A 371 -38.06 -5.72 -7.27
N ASP A 372 -38.08 -7.01 -7.66
CA ASP A 372 -36.93 -7.65 -8.33
C ASP A 372 -36.62 -6.96 -9.67
N GLN A 373 -37.62 -6.65 -10.48
CA GLN A 373 -37.44 -5.89 -11.72
C GLN A 373 -36.91 -4.47 -11.44
N GLY A 374 -37.42 -3.84 -10.37
CA GLY A 374 -36.94 -2.53 -9.92
C GLY A 374 -35.47 -2.51 -9.56
N PHE A 375 -34.93 -3.61 -9.00
CA PHE A 375 -33.49 -3.72 -8.74
C PHE A 375 -32.68 -3.77 -10.04
N ALA A 376 -33.09 -4.61 -10.99
CA ALA A 376 -32.43 -4.76 -12.30
C ALA A 376 -32.41 -3.45 -13.10
N LEU A 377 -33.55 -2.74 -13.11
CA LEU A 377 -33.72 -1.43 -13.76
C LEU A 377 -33.21 -0.23 -12.92
N SER A 378 -32.71 -0.52 -11.72
CA SER A 378 -32.19 0.51 -10.82
C SER A 378 -33.23 1.59 -10.43
N SER A 379 -34.49 1.19 -10.21
CA SER A 379 -35.58 2.11 -9.83
C SER A 379 -35.33 2.73 -8.45
N ASN A 380 -35.41 4.04 -8.35
CA ASN A 380 -35.39 4.79 -7.10
C ASN A 380 -36.71 4.62 -6.35
N ILE A 381 -37.80 4.52 -7.10
CA ILE A 381 -39.15 4.37 -6.53
C ILE A 381 -39.30 2.99 -5.86
N ALA A 382 -38.69 1.94 -6.42
CA ALA A 382 -38.66 0.63 -5.75
C ALA A 382 -38.04 0.76 -4.34
N VAL A 383 -36.87 1.40 -4.23
CA VAL A 383 -36.17 1.59 -2.95
C VAL A 383 -36.98 2.47 -2.01
N ALA A 384 -37.53 3.58 -2.50
CA ALA A 384 -38.38 4.46 -1.72
C ALA A 384 -39.60 3.71 -1.12
N ASN A 385 -40.22 2.83 -1.86
CA ASN A 385 -41.33 1.99 -1.38
C ASN A 385 -40.84 0.93 -0.38
N ILE A 386 -39.72 0.27 -0.63
CA ILE A 386 -39.09 -0.69 0.29
C ILE A 386 -38.78 -0.05 1.64
N VAL A 387 -38.17 1.15 1.64
CA VAL A 387 -37.81 1.89 2.86
C VAL A 387 -39.05 2.38 3.62
N GLU A 388 -40.21 2.48 2.97
CA GLU A 388 -41.44 2.92 3.61
C GLU A 388 -42.30 1.74 4.08
N SER A 389 -42.38 0.64 3.30
CA SER A 389 -43.37 -0.42 3.52
C SER A 389 -42.75 -1.74 3.99
N THR A 390 -41.48 -2.02 3.72
CA THR A 390 -40.81 -3.29 4.06
C THR A 390 -39.88 -3.14 5.26
N ILE A 391 -39.11 -2.05 5.28
CA ILE A 391 -38.24 -1.63 6.37
C ILE A 391 -38.52 -0.15 6.67
N ASN A 392 -38.28 0.29 7.90
CA ASN A 392 -38.41 1.71 8.22
C ASN A 392 -37.05 2.44 8.11
N LYS A 393 -37.06 3.77 8.29
CA LYS A 393 -35.86 4.61 8.21
C LYS A 393 -34.77 4.22 9.22
N ASP A 394 -35.19 3.83 10.44
CA ASP A 394 -34.27 3.50 11.53
C ASP A 394 -33.65 2.12 11.32
N ASP A 395 -34.43 1.16 10.80
CA ASP A 395 -33.92 -0.16 10.39
C ASP A 395 -32.88 -0.04 9.26
N LEU A 396 -33.12 0.81 8.26
CA LEU A 396 -32.17 1.07 7.18
C LEU A 396 -30.86 1.63 7.73
N LYS A 397 -30.93 2.61 8.65
CA LYS A 397 -29.74 3.19 9.29
C LYS A 397 -28.99 2.13 10.09
N ALA A 398 -29.68 1.32 10.87
CA ALA A 398 -29.10 0.23 11.65
C ALA A 398 -28.43 -0.80 10.74
N CYS A 399 -29.04 -1.17 9.59
CA CYS A 399 -28.46 -2.04 8.59
C CYS A 399 -27.15 -1.44 8.02
N TYR A 400 -27.14 -0.20 7.60
CA TYR A 400 -25.97 0.45 7.05
C TYR A 400 -24.80 0.46 8.03
N LEU A 401 -25.04 0.82 9.29
CA LEU A 401 -24.03 0.77 10.34
C LEU A 401 -23.55 -0.66 10.59
N LYS A 402 -24.47 -1.66 10.59
CA LYS A 402 -24.15 -3.09 10.70
C LYS A 402 -23.28 -3.59 9.54
N TYR A 403 -23.44 -3.03 8.35
CA TYR A 403 -22.66 -3.35 7.15
C TYR A 403 -21.36 -2.54 7.02
N GLY A 404 -21.02 -1.72 8.03
CA GLY A 404 -19.76 -0.99 8.12
C GLY A 404 -19.77 0.42 7.53
N PHE A 405 -20.89 0.89 6.97
CA PHE A 405 -21.01 2.27 6.50
C PHE A 405 -21.11 3.25 7.68
N GLY A 406 -20.64 4.48 7.52
CA GLY A 406 -20.59 5.46 8.60
C GLY A 406 -19.54 5.18 9.67
N SER A 407 -18.65 4.20 9.44
CA SER A 407 -17.57 3.83 10.35
C SER A 407 -16.29 3.51 9.56
N LYS A 408 -15.13 3.75 10.18
CA LYS A 408 -13.86 3.33 9.60
C LYS A 408 -13.77 1.82 9.55
N THR A 409 -13.32 1.25 8.44
CA THR A 409 -13.14 -0.21 8.29
C THR A 409 -11.98 -0.72 9.12
N GLY A 410 -11.07 0.18 9.51
CA GLY A 410 -9.80 -0.11 10.14
C GLY A 410 -8.79 -0.68 9.13
N PHE A 411 -8.97 -0.37 7.85
CA PHE A 411 -7.98 -0.59 6.82
C PHE A 411 -6.65 0.05 7.26
N THR A 412 -5.56 -0.66 7.10
CA THR A 412 -4.26 -0.30 7.68
C THR A 412 -3.54 0.80 6.88
N MET A 413 -4.21 1.93 6.70
CA MET A 413 -3.68 3.15 6.09
C MET A 413 -4.09 4.35 6.93
N ASN A 414 -3.23 5.36 7.02
CA ASN A 414 -3.54 6.60 7.71
C ASN A 414 -4.68 7.35 7.01
N ARG A 415 -5.44 8.10 7.80
CA ARG A 415 -6.45 9.05 7.29
C ARG A 415 -7.68 8.41 6.64
N GLU A 416 -8.07 7.19 7.07
CA GLU A 416 -9.34 6.61 6.64
C GLU A 416 -10.51 7.49 7.07
N GLU A 417 -11.46 7.74 6.17
CA GLU A 417 -12.70 8.48 6.43
C GLU A 417 -13.87 7.53 6.67
N ALA A 418 -14.78 7.95 7.57
CA ALA A 418 -15.96 7.15 7.92
C ALA A 418 -17.13 7.36 6.96
N GLY A 419 -17.12 8.44 6.18
CA GLY A 419 -18.33 8.89 5.49
C GLY A 419 -19.40 9.38 6.46
N SER A 420 -20.61 9.59 5.98
CA SER A 420 -21.75 10.03 6.78
C SER A 420 -23.02 9.28 6.40
N ILE A 421 -23.74 8.76 7.40
CA ILE A 421 -25.05 8.11 7.28
C ILE A 421 -26.06 8.86 8.15
N ASP A 422 -26.11 10.17 7.97
CA ASP A 422 -27.01 11.04 8.75
C ASP A 422 -28.22 11.44 7.94
N TYR A 423 -29.39 11.06 8.46
CA TYR A 423 -30.68 11.48 7.98
C TYR A 423 -31.71 11.40 9.11
N THR A 424 -32.75 12.20 9.02
CA THR A 424 -33.79 12.34 10.04
C THR A 424 -35.19 12.06 9.48
N TYR A 425 -35.46 12.57 8.29
CA TYR A 425 -36.79 12.51 7.69
C TYR A 425 -36.94 11.27 6.79
N GLN A 426 -38.21 10.83 6.61
CA GLN A 426 -38.53 9.67 5.78
C GLN A 426 -38.06 9.83 4.33
N ILE A 427 -38.15 11.02 3.77
CA ILE A 427 -37.68 11.30 2.41
C ILE A 427 -36.14 11.19 2.30
N GLU A 428 -35.42 11.64 3.32
CA GLU A 428 -33.96 11.51 3.38
C GLU A 428 -33.54 10.05 3.48
N ALA A 429 -34.27 9.23 4.24
CA ALA A 429 -34.08 7.79 4.28
C ALA A 429 -34.33 7.14 2.92
N ALA A 430 -35.39 7.57 2.21
CA ALA A 430 -35.67 7.08 0.86
C ALA A 430 -34.54 7.44 -0.13
N THR A 431 -33.99 8.68 -0.05
CA THR A 431 -32.84 9.08 -0.87
C THR A 431 -31.55 8.36 -0.46
N ALA A 432 -31.30 8.20 0.83
CA ALA A 432 -30.19 7.40 1.35
C ALA A 432 -30.26 5.94 0.89
N GLY A 433 -31.47 5.41 0.74
CA GLY A 433 -31.71 4.05 0.23
C GLY A 433 -31.16 3.82 -1.17
N TYR A 434 -31.09 4.84 -2.01
CA TYR A 434 -30.43 4.77 -3.32
C TYR A 434 -29.10 5.57 -3.40
N GLY A 435 -28.53 5.91 -2.24
CA GLY A 435 -27.17 6.45 -2.09
C GLY A 435 -27.02 7.94 -2.34
N GLN A 436 -28.07 8.75 -2.13
CA GLN A 436 -27.98 10.21 -2.12
C GLN A 436 -28.26 10.77 -0.72
N GLY A 437 -27.64 11.90 -0.36
CA GLY A 437 -27.70 12.49 0.98
C GLY A 437 -26.84 11.76 2.03
N ILE A 438 -26.10 10.75 1.64
CA ILE A 438 -25.10 10.03 2.47
C ILE A 438 -23.77 9.98 1.73
N THR A 439 -22.66 9.82 2.46
CA THR A 439 -21.34 9.66 1.84
C THR A 439 -20.67 8.38 2.32
N THR A 440 -19.98 7.71 1.41
CA THR A 440 -19.23 6.49 1.67
C THR A 440 -17.86 6.53 1.00
N THR A 441 -16.97 5.59 1.36
CA THR A 441 -15.67 5.39 0.71
C THR A 441 -15.67 4.09 -0.11
N PRO A 442 -14.84 3.98 -1.16
CA PRO A 442 -14.68 2.72 -1.90
C PRO A 442 -14.31 1.52 -1.02
N ILE A 443 -13.47 1.70 0.01
CA ILE A 443 -13.08 0.60 0.90
C ILE A 443 -14.25 0.08 1.73
N GLN A 444 -15.22 0.93 2.10
CA GLN A 444 -16.44 0.49 2.79
C GLN A 444 -17.29 -0.39 1.88
N HIS A 445 -17.41 -0.07 0.58
CA HIS A 445 -18.12 -0.92 -0.39
C HIS A 445 -17.42 -2.26 -0.56
N LEU A 446 -16.08 -2.28 -0.70
CA LEU A 446 -15.32 -3.53 -0.76
C LEU A 446 -15.54 -4.39 0.49
N GLN A 447 -15.48 -3.78 1.69
CA GLN A 447 -15.78 -4.49 2.94
C GLN A 447 -17.19 -5.05 2.97
N ALA A 448 -18.19 -4.23 2.68
CA ALA A 448 -19.59 -4.63 2.74
C ALA A 448 -19.93 -5.74 1.71
N LEU A 449 -19.31 -5.74 0.53
CA LEU A 449 -19.48 -6.82 -0.45
C LEU A 449 -18.93 -8.17 0.04
N THR A 450 -18.00 -8.18 1.01
CA THR A 450 -17.56 -9.46 1.62
C THR A 450 -18.69 -10.21 2.32
N ILE A 451 -19.74 -9.53 2.75
CA ILE A 451 -20.94 -10.13 3.33
C ILE A 451 -21.55 -11.13 2.33
N ILE A 452 -21.68 -10.69 1.07
CA ILE A 452 -22.29 -11.50 0.00
C ILE A 452 -21.34 -12.63 -0.44
N SER A 453 -20.04 -12.34 -0.58
CA SER A 453 -19.05 -13.33 -1.01
C SER A 453 -18.72 -14.39 0.06
N ASN A 454 -19.02 -14.13 1.35
CA ASN A 454 -18.71 -15.00 2.48
C ASN A 454 -19.96 -15.42 3.27
N ASN A 455 -21.03 -15.68 2.54
CA ASN A 455 -22.25 -16.30 3.09
C ASN A 455 -22.78 -15.58 4.35
N GLY A 456 -22.85 -14.25 4.29
CA GLY A 456 -23.34 -13.38 5.37
C GLY A 456 -22.27 -12.88 6.35
N THR A 457 -21.03 -13.30 6.19
CA THR A 457 -19.93 -12.90 7.07
C THR A 457 -19.12 -11.75 6.48
N MET A 458 -19.04 -10.63 7.21
CA MET A 458 -18.21 -9.48 6.84
C MET A 458 -16.77 -9.69 7.25
N LEU A 459 -15.83 -9.36 6.35
CA LEU A 459 -14.38 -9.43 6.57
C LEU A 459 -13.79 -8.02 6.70
N LYS A 460 -12.72 -7.91 7.47
CA LYS A 460 -11.93 -6.67 7.53
C LYS A 460 -10.95 -6.63 6.36
N PRO A 461 -10.91 -5.55 5.55
CA PRO A 461 -9.90 -5.35 4.52
C PRO A 461 -8.50 -5.20 5.13
N TYR A 462 -7.46 -5.70 4.44
CA TYR A 462 -6.07 -5.50 4.84
C TYR A 462 -5.12 -5.54 3.64
N ILE A 463 -3.95 -4.89 3.79
CA ILE A 463 -2.97 -4.72 2.72
C ILE A 463 -1.59 -5.30 3.08
N ILE A 464 -1.30 -5.58 4.36
CA ILE A 464 -0.02 -6.15 4.78
C ILE A 464 -0.14 -7.66 4.85
N ASP A 465 0.68 -8.38 4.07
CA ASP A 465 0.79 -9.84 4.16
C ASP A 465 1.71 -10.26 5.31
N LYS A 466 2.90 -9.67 5.40
CA LYS A 466 3.84 -9.90 6.50
C LYS A 466 4.84 -8.75 6.66
N ILE A 467 5.45 -8.65 7.84
CA ILE A 467 6.62 -7.81 8.11
C ILE A 467 7.73 -8.73 8.59
N VAL A 468 8.93 -8.54 8.06
CA VAL A 468 10.09 -9.39 8.30
C VAL A 468 11.23 -8.51 8.79
N ASP A 469 11.78 -8.84 9.94
CA ASP A 469 13.02 -8.25 10.44
C ASP A 469 14.15 -8.53 9.44
N THR A 470 14.69 -7.49 8.84
CA THR A 470 15.67 -7.59 7.74
C THR A 470 16.98 -8.23 8.17
N ASP A 471 17.41 -7.99 9.43
CA ASP A 471 18.70 -8.45 9.92
C ASP A 471 18.68 -9.93 10.33
N THR A 472 17.53 -10.43 10.80
CA THR A 472 17.36 -11.82 11.28
C THR A 472 16.58 -12.71 10.32
N GLY A 473 15.85 -12.14 9.36
CA GLY A 473 14.92 -12.86 8.47
C GLY A 473 13.67 -13.39 9.18
N LYS A 474 13.43 -12.99 10.43
CA LYS A 474 12.30 -13.47 11.22
C LYS A 474 11.02 -12.68 10.88
N THR A 475 9.93 -13.40 10.63
CA THR A 475 8.61 -12.76 10.49
C THR A 475 8.14 -12.25 11.85
N ILE A 476 7.98 -10.94 11.99
CA ILE A 476 7.52 -10.25 13.21
C ILE A 476 6.02 -9.96 13.19
N TYR A 477 5.44 -9.83 12.00
CA TYR A 477 4.00 -9.70 11.79
C TYR A 477 3.55 -10.56 10.62
N LYS A 478 2.37 -11.17 10.72
CA LYS A 478 1.71 -11.87 9.61
C LYS A 478 0.25 -11.46 9.54
N GLY A 479 -0.11 -10.87 8.41
CA GLY A 479 -1.50 -10.53 8.06
C GLY A 479 -2.35 -11.80 7.94
N LYS A 480 -3.61 -11.69 8.33
CA LYS A 480 -4.57 -12.79 8.22
C LYS A 480 -5.98 -12.24 8.08
N SER A 481 -6.82 -13.01 7.40
CA SER A 481 -8.24 -12.72 7.31
C SER A 481 -8.86 -12.57 8.69
N LYS A 482 -9.61 -11.50 8.90
CA LYS A 482 -10.30 -11.21 10.16
C LYS A 482 -11.78 -11.04 9.89
N LYS A 483 -12.58 -11.89 10.52
CA LYS A 483 -14.05 -11.76 10.52
C LYS A 483 -14.45 -10.58 11.41
N VAL A 484 -15.31 -9.71 10.91
CA VAL A 484 -15.96 -8.64 11.69
C VAL A 484 -17.19 -9.22 12.38
N GLY A 485 -17.99 -9.99 11.65
CA GLY A 485 -19.18 -10.68 12.16
C GLY A 485 -20.01 -11.31 11.04
N THR A 486 -20.91 -12.20 11.41
CA THR A 486 -21.99 -12.66 10.51
C THR A 486 -23.16 -11.70 10.66
N VAL A 487 -23.51 -11.00 9.59
CA VAL A 487 -24.43 -9.86 9.63
C VAL A 487 -25.74 -10.10 8.90
N VAL A 488 -25.81 -11.07 8.00
CA VAL A 488 -27.05 -11.49 7.33
C VAL A 488 -27.12 -13.01 7.20
N SER A 489 -28.29 -13.55 6.88
CA SER A 489 -28.52 -14.98 6.66
C SER A 489 -27.94 -15.45 5.31
N SER A 490 -27.69 -16.75 5.17
CA SER A 490 -27.29 -17.35 3.89
C SER A 490 -28.38 -17.28 2.82
N THR A 491 -29.64 -17.30 3.23
CA THR A 491 -30.80 -17.13 2.32
C THR A 491 -30.83 -15.72 1.74
N THR A 492 -30.53 -14.70 2.55
CA THR A 492 -30.36 -13.32 2.10
C THR A 492 -29.24 -13.22 1.06
N VAL A 493 -28.11 -13.86 1.32
CA VAL A 493 -26.98 -13.87 0.36
C VAL A 493 -27.37 -14.49 -0.97
N THR A 494 -28.08 -15.63 -0.96
CA THR A 494 -28.54 -16.28 -2.19
C THR A 494 -29.42 -15.34 -2.99
N LYS A 495 -30.43 -14.72 -2.35
CA LYS A 495 -31.32 -13.75 -3.02
C LYS A 495 -30.56 -12.54 -3.56
N MET A 496 -29.58 -12.01 -2.82
CA MET A 496 -28.77 -10.87 -3.28
C MET A 496 -27.92 -11.22 -4.51
N LYS A 497 -27.35 -12.44 -4.59
CA LYS A 497 -26.61 -12.90 -5.78
C LYS A 497 -27.54 -12.99 -7.00
N GLU A 498 -28.76 -13.50 -6.84
CA GLU A 498 -29.76 -13.53 -7.91
C GLU A 498 -30.11 -12.12 -8.42
N LEU A 499 -30.37 -11.19 -7.49
CA LEU A 499 -30.66 -9.79 -7.82
C LEU A 499 -29.47 -9.11 -8.53
N MET A 500 -28.23 -9.29 -8.03
CA MET A 500 -27.04 -8.73 -8.66
C MET A 500 -26.78 -9.34 -10.04
N ALA A 501 -27.09 -10.62 -10.23
CA ALA A 501 -26.99 -11.30 -11.53
C ALA A 501 -28.01 -10.74 -12.54
N SER A 502 -29.24 -10.42 -12.10
CA SER A 502 -30.29 -9.86 -12.99
C SER A 502 -29.91 -8.49 -13.57
N VAL A 503 -29.03 -7.73 -12.87
CA VAL A 503 -28.51 -6.45 -13.38
C VAL A 503 -27.59 -6.64 -14.59
N ILE A 504 -26.85 -7.75 -14.66
CA ILE A 504 -25.82 -7.99 -15.70
C ILE A 504 -26.38 -8.84 -16.85
N ASN A 505 -27.21 -9.83 -16.54
CA ASN A 505 -27.66 -10.85 -17.51
C ASN A 505 -28.92 -10.46 -18.30
N GLY A 506 -29.42 -9.23 -18.15
CA GLY A 506 -30.51 -8.69 -18.93
C GLY A 506 -30.05 -8.05 -20.26
N ASP A 507 -30.98 -7.33 -20.88
CA ASP A 507 -30.72 -6.50 -22.05
C ASP A 507 -30.98 -5.02 -21.75
N ASN A 508 -30.87 -4.16 -22.75
CA ASN A 508 -31.06 -2.71 -22.61
C ASN A 508 -32.51 -2.30 -22.23
N THR A 509 -33.45 -3.19 -22.24
CA THR A 509 -34.86 -2.92 -21.89
C THR A 509 -35.18 -3.26 -20.44
N ASN A 510 -34.47 -4.22 -19.85
CA ASN A 510 -34.78 -4.79 -18.53
C ASN A 510 -33.62 -4.76 -17.52
N SER A 511 -32.49 -4.24 -17.89
CA SER A 511 -31.28 -4.19 -17.01
C SER A 511 -30.41 -2.98 -17.28
N THR A 512 -29.80 -2.43 -16.22
CA THR A 512 -28.87 -1.28 -16.32
C THR A 512 -27.42 -1.69 -16.53
N GLY A 513 -27.11 -2.95 -16.30
CA GLY A 513 -25.74 -3.49 -16.36
C GLY A 513 -25.46 -4.37 -17.57
N TYR A 514 -26.35 -4.44 -18.56
CA TYR A 514 -26.17 -5.32 -19.74
C TYR A 514 -24.86 -5.06 -20.49
N LEU A 515 -24.31 -3.84 -20.46
CA LEU A 515 -23.03 -3.51 -21.08
C LEU A 515 -21.82 -4.18 -20.40
N TYR A 516 -21.98 -4.62 -19.15
CA TYR A 516 -20.94 -5.32 -18.41
C TYR A 516 -20.90 -6.82 -18.72
N HIS A 517 -21.96 -7.34 -19.36
CA HIS A 517 -22.03 -8.76 -19.72
C HIS A 517 -20.93 -9.16 -20.69
N MET A 518 -20.33 -10.33 -20.46
CA MET A 518 -19.41 -11.01 -21.38
C MET A 518 -19.73 -12.50 -21.42
N ASP A 519 -19.82 -13.05 -22.62
CA ASP A 519 -20.09 -14.48 -22.82
C ASP A 519 -18.99 -15.35 -22.16
N GLY A 520 -19.44 -16.32 -21.37
CA GLY A 520 -18.56 -17.21 -20.63
C GLY A 520 -17.96 -16.62 -19.35
N TYR A 521 -18.30 -15.38 -18.96
CA TYR A 521 -17.92 -14.77 -17.69
C TYR A 521 -19.15 -14.66 -16.77
N SER A 522 -18.92 -14.64 -15.47
CA SER A 522 -19.99 -14.68 -14.46
C SER A 522 -19.86 -13.52 -13.48
N LEU A 523 -19.88 -12.29 -14.01
CA LEU A 523 -19.93 -11.09 -13.20
C LEU A 523 -21.33 -10.89 -12.61
N ILE A 524 -21.40 -10.51 -11.33
CA ILE A 524 -22.62 -10.00 -10.69
C ILE A 524 -22.32 -8.65 -10.05
N GLY A 525 -23.29 -7.74 -10.05
CA GLY A 525 -23.03 -6.42 -9.49
C GLY A 525 -24.17 -5.44 -9.63
N LYS A 526 -23.88 -4.17 -9.33
CA LYS A 526 -24.80 -3.05 -9.43
C LYS A 526 -24.11 -1.84 -10.00
N THR A 527 -24.72 -1.22 -10.99
CA THR A 527 -24.32 0.07 -11.55
C THR A 527 -24.77 1.21 -10.64
N GLY A 528 -23.99 2.27 -10.59
CA GLY A 528 -24.31 3.50 -9.89
C GLY A 528 -24.22 4.72 -10.81
N THR A 529 -25.12 5.65 -10.60
CA THR A 529 -25.10 7.01 -11.16
C THR A 529 -25.58 7.94 -10.07
N ALA A 530 -24.70 8.83 -9.63
CA ALA A 530 -24.99 9.81 -8.59
C ALA A 530 -24.79 11.22 -9.12
N GLN A 531 -25.75 12.11 -8.86
CA GLN A 531 -25.57 13.54 -9.13
C GLN A 531 -24.57 14.12 -8.13
N ILE A 532 -23.76 15.06 -8.57
CA ILE A 532 -22.79 15.75 -7.71
C ILE A 532 -23.49 16.86 -6.96
N TYR A 533 -23.37 16.87 -5.62
CA TYR A 533 -23.90 17.95 -4.78
C TYR A 533 -22.91 19.10 -4.69
N ASP A 534 -23.37 20.31 -4.98
CA ASP A 534 -22.59 21.54 -4.82
C ASP A 534 -22.82 22.11 -3.42
N TYR A 535 -21.91 21.84 -2.51
CA TYR A 535 -21.97 22.32 -1.13
C TYR A 535 -21.94 23.84 -1.02
N THR A 536 -21.41 24.54 -2.04
CA THR A 536 -21.36 26.03 -2.04
C THR A 536 -22.71 26.63 -2.39
N LYS A 537 -23.50 25.95 -3.24
CA LYS A 537 -24.82 26.38 -3.69
C LYS A 537 -25.98 25.68 -2.97
N GLY A 538 -25.68 24.66 -2.13
CA GLY A 538 -26.67 23.88 -1.39
C GLY A 538 -27.65 23.12 -2.29
N LYS A 539 -27.22 22.64 -3.47
CA LYS A 539 -28.06 21.92 -4.44
C LYS A 539 -27.25 20.96 -5.31
N TYR A 540 -27.93 19.97 -5.87
CA TYR A 540 -27.34 19.13 -6.90
C TYR A 540 -27.05 19.91 -8.17
N MET A 541 -25.92 19.59 -8.79
CA MET A 541 -25.55 20.10 -10.11
C MET A 541 -26.44 19.49 -11.19
N SER A 542 -26.54 20.11 -12.34
CA SER A 542 -27.47 19.73 -13.41
C SER A 542 -26.86 19.71 -14.80
N GLY A 543 -25.54 19.81 -14.93
CA GLY A 543 -24.82 19.66 -16.20
C GLY A 543 -24.78 18.18 -16.62
N GLU A 544 -24.62 17.94 -17.91
CA GLU A 544 -24.54 16.57 -18.49
C GLU A 544 -23.35 15.78 -17.94
N SER A 545 -22.28 16.44 -17.54
CA SER A 545 -21.08 15.84 -16.94
C SER A 545 -21.08 15.86 -15.39
N ASP A 546 -22.12 16.39 -14.74
CA ASP A 546 -22.15 16.54 -13.27
C ASP A 546 -22.59 15.27 -12.54
N TYR A 547 -22.00 14.14 -12.92
CA TYR A 547 -22.31 12.83 -12.35
C TYR A 547 -21.04 12.07 -11.91
N ILE A 548 -21.26 11.14 -10.98
CA ILE A 548 -20.33 10.06 -10.65
C ILE A 548 -20.97 8.76 -11.15
N TYR A 549 -20.28 8.07 -12.05
CA TYR A 549 -20.65 6.73 -12.49
C TYR A 549 -19.83 5.72 -11.74
N SER A 550 -20.47 4.65 -11.25
CA SER A 550 -19.79 3.64 -10.45
C SER A 550 -20.30 2.23 -10.73
N PHE A 551 -19.52 1.26 -10.31
CA PHE A 551 -19.86 -0.16 -10.31
C PHE A 551 -19.34 -0.82 -9.04
N SER A 552 -20.17 -1.70 -8.47
CA SER A 552 -19.88 -2.47 -7.27
C SER A 552 -20.28 -3.92 -7.52
N GLY A 553 -19.33 -4.85 -7.54
CA GLY A 553 -19.63 -6.23 -7.93
C GLY A 553 -18.54 -7.24 -7.63
N MET A 554 -18.75 -8.47 -8.09
CA MET A 554 -17.85 -9.60 -7.83
C MET A 554 -17.97 -10.69 -8.90
N PHE A 555 -16.93 -11.49 -9.02
CA PHE A 555 -16.89 -12.65 -9.93
C PHE A 555 -16.01 -13.79 -9.36
N PRO A 556 -16.26 -15.07 -9.76
CA PRO A 556 -17.50 -15.55 -10.40
C PRO A 556 -18.72 -15.33 -9.51
N GLY A 557 -19.91 -15.11 -10.10
CA GLY A 557 -21.11 -14.77 -9.32
C GLY A 557 -21.54 -15.84 -8.32
N ASP A 558 -21.39 -17.12 -8.69
CA ASP A 558 -21.82 -18.23 -7.82
C ASP A 558 -20.92 -18.38 -6.61
N ASN A 559 -19.59 -18.35 -6.80
CA ASN A 559 -18.59 -18.48 -5.75
C ASN A 559 -17.53 -17.38 -5.89
N PRO A 560 -17.82 -16.15 -5.46
CA PRO A 560 -16.96 -15.01 -5.71
C PRO A 560 -15.55 -15.22 -5.17
N GLU A 561 -14.57 -14.97 -6.03
CA GLU A 561 -13.14 -14.96 -5.69
C GLU A 561 -12.59 -13.55 -5.65
N ILE A 562 -13.13 -12.65 -6.49
CA ILE A 562 -12.71 -11.27 -6.62
C ILE A 562 -13.91 -10.34 -6.42
N ILE A 563 -13.71 -9.30 -5.63
CA ILE A 563 -14.60 -8.15 -5.50
C ILE A 563 -13.96 -6.98 -6.24
N LEU A 564 -14.77 -6.28 -7.06
CA LEU A 564 -14.37 -5.07 -7.77
C LEU A 564 -15.23 -3.88 -7.36
N TYR A 565 -14.57 -2.74 -7.23
CA TYR A 565 -15.21 -1.44 -7.14
C TYR A 565 -14.56 -0.48 -8.12
N ALA A 566 -15.36 0.29 -8.87
CA ALA A 566 -14.87 1.32 -9.77
C ALA A 566 -15.79 2.53 -9.76
N ALA A 567 -15.22 3.73 -9.93
CA ALA A 567 -15.98 4.96 -10.08
C ALA A 567 -15.24 5.99 -10.93
N ILE A 568 -16.00 6.82 -11.66
CA ILE A 568 -15.53 7.89 -12.53
C ILE A 568 -16.34 9.15 -12.21
N LYS A 569 -15.67 10.27 -11.92
CA LYS A 569 -16.32 11.55 -11.63
C LYS A 569 -16.16 12.50 -12.81
N ARG A 570 -17.27 13.09 -13.22
CA ARG A 570 -17.32 14.10 -14.28
C ARG A 570 -16.64 13.68 -15.58
N PRO A 571 -17.05 12.57 -16.21
CA PRO A 571 -16.58 12.27 -17.54
C PRO A 571 -17.06 13.38 -18.51
N LYS A 572 -16.38 13.53 -19.64
CA LYS A 572 -16.71 14.56 -20.66
C LYS A 572 -18.13 14.43 -21.23
N ASP A 573 -18.71 13.25 -21.18
CA ASP A 573 -20.04 12.94 -21.67
C ASP A 573 -20.71 11.80 -20.89
N THR A 574 -21.91 11.37 -21.32
CA THR A 574 -22.70 10.33 -20.67
C THR A 574 -22.34 8.90 -21.10
N THR A 575 -21.25 8.69 -21.84
CA THR A 575 -20.77 7.37 -22.24
C THR A 575 -20.41 6.53 -21.01
N ASN A 576 -20.75 5.25 -21.04
CA ASN A 576 -20.39 4.34 -19.95
C ASN A 576 -18.92 3.89 -20.06
N TYR A 577 -18.01 4.67 -19.49
CA TYR A 577 -16.58 4.35 -19.44
C TYR A 577 -16.23 3.32 -18.35
N VAL A 578 -17.14 3.06 -17.38
CA VAL A 578 -16.89 2.08 -16.30
C VAL A 578 -17.00 0.64 -16.81
N ALA A 579 -17.92 0.37 -17.73
CA ALA A 579 -18.13 -1.00 -18.23
C ALA A 579 -16.90 -1.58 -18.96
N PRO A 580 -16.26 -0.87 -19.92
CA PRO A 580 -15.02 -1.34 -20.54
C PRO A 580 -13.92 -1.63 -19.51
N MET A 581 -13.74 -0.74 -18.52
CA MET A 581 -12.74 -0.87 -17.46
C MET A 581 -12.96 -2.14 -16.63
N ILE A 582 -14.18 -2.40 -16.18
CA ILE A 582 -14.53 -3.61 -15.42
C ILE A 582 -14.32 -4.88 -16.26
N LYS A 583 -14.77 -4.89 -17.53
CA LYS A 583 -14.64 -6.05 -18.42
C LYS A 583 -13.18 -6.39 -18.72
N GLU A 584 -12.34 -5.38 -18.93
CA GLU A 584 -10.90 -5.59 -19.16
C GLU A 584 -10.25 -6.22 -17.94
N VAL A 585 -10.48 -5.67 -16.76
CA VAL A 585 -9.89 -6.18 -15.51
C VAL A 585 -10.43 -7.56 -15.15
N GLU A 586 -11.76 -7.81 -15.28
CA GLU A 586 -12.34 -9.13 -15.08
C GLU A 586 -11.70 -10.17 -16.00
N LYS A 587 -11.60 -9.86 -17.29
CA LYS A 587 -10.98 -10.75 -18.30
C LYS A 587 -9.54 -11.08 -17.96
N ASN A 588 -8.74 -10.06 -17.61
CA ASN A 588 -7.33 -10.23 -17.33
C ASN A 588 -7.09 -11.00 -16.03
N ILE A 589 -7.82 -10.67 -14.96
CA ILE A 589 -7.71 -11.39 -13.67
C ILE A 589 -8.20 -12.84 -13.83
N THR A 590 -9.32 -13.06 -14.53
CA THR A 590 -9.85 -14.41 -14.79
C THR A 590 -8.83 -15.28 -15.50
N LYS A 591 -8.16 -14.73 -16.52
CA LYS A 591 -7.08 -15.43 -17.24
C LYS A 591 -5.86 -15.66 -16.34
N TYR A 592 -5.42 -14.63 -15.61
CA TYR A 592 -4.22 -14.67 -14.78
C TYR A 592 -4.35 -15.68 -13.62
N LEU A 593 -5.46 -15.64 -12.89
CA LEU A 593 -5.72 -16.54 -11.77
C LEU A 593 -6.31 -17.89 -12.21
N ASN A 594 -6.57 -18.07 -13.50
CA ASN A 594 -7.26 -19.22 -14.06
C ASN A 594 -8.58 -19.51 -13.34
N ILE A 595 -9.38 -18.44 -13.15
CA ILE A 595 -10.73 -18.57 -12.59
C ILE A 595 -11.60 -19.25 -13.64
N GLU A 596 -12.32 -20.31 -13.26
CA GLU A 596 -13.22 -21.00 -14.18
C GLU A 596 -14.33 -20.08 -14.66
N LYS A 597 -14.58 -20.09 -15.97
CA LYS A 597 -15.54 -19.20 -16.61
C LYS A 597 -16.89 -19.71 -16.25
N SER A 598 -17.72 -20.10 -16.08
CA SER A 598 -19.06 -20.49 -15.69
C SER A 598 -19.17 -21.99 -15.35
N ASN A 599 -19.69 -22.28 -14.18
CA ASN A 599 -19.92 -23.66 -13.73
C ASN A 599 -21.40 -24.09 -13.90
N LYS A 600 -22.14 -23.49 -14.85
CA LYS A 600 -23.57 -23.70 -15.00
C LYS A 600 -24.00 -25.18 -15.21
N ASP A 601 -23.10 -25.98 -15.77
CA ASP A 601 -23.37 -27.37 -16.14
C ASP A 601 -22.65 -28.39 -15.23
N LYS A 602 -21.95 -27.94 -14.19
CA LYS A 602 -21.22 -28.80 -13.23
C LYS A 602 -22.03 -28.99 -11.95
N GLU A 603 -22.00 -30.21 -11.40
CA GLU A 603 -22.61 -30.46 -10.09
C GLU A 603 -21.89 -29.65 -8.98
N LYS A 604 -22.67 -29.10 -8.08
CA LYS A 604 -22.23 -28.23 -7.00
C LYS A 604 -22.24 -28.98 -5.69
N TYR A 605 -21.14 -28.89 -4.93
CA TYR A 605 -20.99 -29.49 -3.61
C TYR A 605 -20.55 -28.44 -2.59
N VAL A 606 -20.79 -28.73 -1.30
CA VAL A 606 -20.25 -27.97 -0.18
C VAL A 606 -19.09 -28.74 0.41
N MET A 607 -17.93 -28.11 0.54
CA MET A 607 -16.73 -28.72 1.06
C MET A 607 -16.90 -29.08 2.54
N GLU A 608 -16.83 -30.37 2.85
CA GLU A 608 -16.92 -30.89 4.21
C GLU A 608 -15.55 -30.77 4.94
N SER A 609 -15.54 -31.00 6.24
CA SER A 609 -14.29 -31.08 7.02
C SER A 609 -13.72 -32.48 7.02
N PHE A 610 -12.54 -32.64 6.45
CA PHE A 610 -11.79 -33.90 6.45
C PHE A 610 -10.71 -33.96 7.56
N TYR A 611 -10.62 -32.93 8.41
CA TYR A 611 -9.63 -32.87 9.47
C TYR A 611 -9.66 -34.11 10.36
N ASN A 612 -8.50 -34.75 10.56
CA ASN A 612 -8.28 -35.96 11.32
C ASN A 612 -8.96 -37.25 10.76
N MET A 613 -9.55 -37.18 9.55
CA MET A 613 -10.10 -38.35 8.86
C MET A 613 -9.00 -39.16 8.17
N ASP A 614 -9.27 -40.43 7.89
CA ASP A 614 -8.40 -41.29 7.09
C ASP A 614 -8.30 -40.76 5.67
N ILE A 615 -7.07 -40.72 5.13
CA ILE A 615 -6.78 -40.13 3.80
C ILE A 615 -7.42 -40.94 2.68
N GLY A 616 -7.43 -42.27 2.75
CA GLY A 616 -8.03 -43.11 1.72
C GLY A 616 -9.53 -42.93 1.64
N THR A 617 -10.20 -42.89 2.78
CA THR A 617 -11.64 -42.62 2.89
C THR A 617 -11.99 -41.23 2.39
N SER A 618 -11.23 -40.20 2.78
CA SER A 618 -11.45 -38.82 2.35
C SER A 618 -11.26 -38.65 0.84
N LYS A 619 -10.22 -39.23 0.29
CA LYS A 619 -9.90 -39.23 -1.15
C LYS A 619 -11.00 -39.93 -1.94
N GLY A 620 -11.38 -41.18 -1.55
CA GLY A 620 -12.41 -41.94 -2.25
C GLY A 620 -13.79 -41.26 -2.22
N TYR A 621 -14.13 -40.56 -1.12
CA TYR A 621 -15.37 -39.79 -1.02
C TYR A 621 -15.42 -38.62 -2.03
N LEU A 622 -14.31 -37.87 -2.16
CA LEU A 622 -14.23 -36.73 -3.09
C LEU A 622 -14.17 -37.20 -4.56
N GLU A 623 -13.36 -38.22 -4.85
CA GLU A 623 -13.27 -38.82 -6.21
C GLU A 623 -14.61 -39.41 -6.65
N GLY A 624 -15.40 -39.96 -5.73
CA GLY A 624 -16.77 -40.44 -6.02
C GLY A 624 -17.74 -39.32 -6.43
N LYS A 625 -17.36 -38.07 -6.24
CA LYS A 625 -18.09 -36.85 -6.69
C LYS A 625 -17.42 -36.18 -7.89
N ASN A 626 -16.59 -36.90 -8.65
CA ASN A 626 -15.79 -36.38 -9.76
C ASN A 626 -14.90 -35.16 -9.40
N ILE A 627 -14.44 -35.09 -8.15
CA ILE A 627 -13.53 -34.02 -7.68
C ILE A 627 -12.09 -34.52 -7.81
N ARG A 628 -11.20 -33.71 -8.36
CA ARG A 628 -9.76 -34.02 -8.45
C ARG A 628 -9.12 -33.88 -7.07
N VAL A 629 -8.43 -34.90 -6.59
CA VAL A 629 -7.82 -34.90 -5.25
C VAL A 629 -6.31 -35.00 -5.34
N LEU A 630 -5.61 -34.03 -4.78
CA LEU A 630 -4.16 -34.06 -4.59
C LEU A 630 -3.87 -34.33 -3.11
N VAL A 631 -3.07 -35.35 -2.82
CA VAL A 631 -2.61 -35.67 -1.47
C VAL A 631 -1.18 -35.18 -1.30
N LEU A 632 -0.95 -34.36 -0.25
CA LEU A 632 0.38 -33.89 0.13
C LEU A 632 0.88 -34.64 1.36
N GLY A 633 2.00 -35.34 1.20
CA GLY A 633 2.64 -36.14 2.23
C GLY A 633 2.18 -37.61 2.22
N ASP A 634 2.92 -38.44 2.95
CA ASP A 634 2.78 -39.89 3.00
C ASP A 634 2.08 -40.41 4.28
N GLY A 635 1.45 -39.52 5.02
CA GLY A 635 0.70 -39.84 6.24
C GLY A 635 -0.67 -40.42 5.93
N ASN A 636 -1.32 -40.97 6.98
CA ASN A 636 -2.61 -41.63 6.87
C ASN A 636 -3.81 -40.77 7.33
N LYS A 637 -3.57 -39.58 7.91
CA LYS A 637 -4.61 -38.68 8.39
C LYS A 637 -4.49 -37.30 7.81
N VAL A 638 -5.61 -36.69 7.49
CA VAL A 638 -5.71 -35.30 6.99
C VAL A 638 -5.43 -34.32 8.13
N THR A 639 -4.45 -33.44 7.95
CA THR A 639 -4.11 -32.36 8.89
C THR A 639 -4.54 -30.98 8.44
N SER A 640 -4.71 -30.79 7.12
CA SER A 640 -5.31 -29.58 6.56
C SER A 640 -5.85 -29.86 5.15
N GLN A 641 -6.72 -29.01 4.67
CA GLN A 641 -7.38 -29.14 3.37
C GLN A 641 -7.52 -27.79 2.67
N TYR A 642 -7.60 -27.83 1.35
CA TYR A 642 -7.97 -26.69 0.50
C TYR A 642 -8.91 -27.20 -0.61
N PRO A 643 -10.02 -26.52 -0.91
CA PRO A 643 -10.57 -25.36 -0.21
C PRO A 643 -10.97 -25.61 1.25
N SER A 644 -11.25 -24.53 1.99
CA SER A 644 -11.68 -24.63 3.39
C SER A 644 -13.10 -25.25 3.52
N THR A 645 -13.40 -25.78 4.69
CA THR A 645 -14.75 -26.27 5.02
C THR A 645 -15.82 -25.19 4.75
N ASN A 646 -16.97 -25.62 4.26
CA ASN A 646 -18.11 -24.80 3.82
C ASN A 646 -17.87 -23.96 2.55
N SER A 647 -16.74 -24.10 1.86
CA SER A 647 -16.56 -23.54 0.53
C SER A 647 -17.44 -24.29 -0.49
N THR A 648 -17.92 -23.58 -1.50
CA THR A 648 -18.53 -24.21 -2.67
C THR A 648 -17.43 -24.77 -3.55
N ILE A 649 -17.58 -26.01 -4.00
CA ILE A 649 -16.73 -26.70 -4.97
C ILE A 649 -17.61 -27.34 -6.05
N TYR A 650 -17.05 -27.60 -7.21
CA TYR A 650 -17.72 -28.16 -8.37
C TYR A 650 -16.99 -29.40 -8.85
N GLU A 651 -17.65 -30.20 -9.68
CA GLU A 651 -16.97 -31.30 -10.43
C GLU A 651 -15.71 -30.76 -11.12
N ASP A 652 -14.66 -31.59 -11.17
CA ASP A 652 -13.32 -31.30 -11.67
C ASP A 652 -12.52 -30.26 -10.88
N ASP A 653 -13.05 -29.65 -9.83
CA ASP A 653 -12.26 -28.78 -8.95
C ASP A 653 -11.13 -29.57 -8.27
N LEU A 654 -10.00 -28.89 -8.03
CA LEU A 654 -8.89 -29.49 -7.30
C LEU A 654 -9.08 -29.30 -5.78
N VAL A 655 -9.18 -30.41 -5.07
CA VAL A 655 -9.11 -30.44 -3.61
C VAL A 655 -7.72 -30.97 -3.19
N ILE A 656 -7.06 -30.24 -2.30
CA ILE A 656 -5.75 -30.61 -1.74
C ILE A 656 -5.95 -31.07 -0.32
N LEU A 657 -5.53 -32.29 0.00
CA LEU A 657 -5.52 -32.87 1.34
C LEU A 657 -4.08 -33.03 1.81
N LYS A 658 -3.70 -32.30 2.85
CA LYS A 658 -2.38 -32.44 3.47
C LYS A 658 -2.45 -33.43 4.60
N THR A 659 -1.51 -34.36 4.63
CA THR A 659 -1.45 -35.42 5.64
C THR A 659 -0.47 -35.10 6.79
N ASN A 660 -0.45 -35.95 7.82
CA ASN A 660 0.50 -35.91 8.93
C ASN A 660 1.90 -36.46 8.58
N GLY A 661 2.17 -36.78 7.30
CA GLY A 661 3.46 -37.28 6.81
C GLY A 661 4.39 -36.18 6.29
N ASN A 662 5.48 -36.59 5.63
CA ASN A 662 6.45 -35.69 5.03
C ASN A 662 5.86 -34.98 3.80
N THR A 663 5.80 -33.67 3.82
CA THR A 663 5.26 -32.81 2.75
C THR A 663 6.32 -31.96 2.05
N LYS A 664 7.62 -32.21 2.30
CA LYS A 664 8.73 -31.44 1.73
C LYS A 664 9.33 -32.05 0.46
N LYS A 665 8.82 -33.17 -0.01
CA LYS A 665 9.24 -33.74 -1.29
C LYS A 665 8.52 -33.07 -2.44
N MET A 666 9.29 -32.71 -3.46
CA MET A 666 8.74 -32.07 -4.65
C MET A 666 7.83 -33.03 -5.42
N ILE A 667 6.65 -32.55 -5.78
CA ILE A 667 5.69 -33.26 -6.63
C ILE A 667 5.74 -32.74 -8.06
N ASP A 668 5.17 -33.48 -9.01
CA ASP A 668 5.02 -32.99 -10.37
C ASP A 668 3.91 -31.95 -10.43
N LEU A 669 4.29 -30.70 -10.72
CA LEU A 669 3.35 -29.59 -10.92
C LEU A 669 3.05 -29.31 -12.39
N THR A 670 3.62 -30.08 -13.33
CA THR A 670 3.41 -29.86 -14.76
C THR A 670 1.92 -29.97 -15.11
N GLY A 671 1.40 -28.97 -15.82
CA GLY A 671 -0.01 -28.91 -16.23
C GLY A 671 -0.97 -28.33 -15.19
N TYR A 672 -0.51 -28.08 -13.95
CA TYR A 672 -1.33 -27.31 -12.99
C TYR A 672 -1.36 -25.84 -13.39
N SER A 673 -2.50 -25.19 -13.14
CA SER A 673 -2.64 -23.75 -13.37
C SER A 673 -1.84 -22.94 -12.34
N TYR A 674 -1.60 -21.67 -12.63
CA TYR A 674 -0.97 -20.71 -11.68
C TYR A 674 -1.62 -20.78 -10.29
N LYS A 675 -2.97 -20.73 -10.23
CA LYS A 675 -3.74 -20.80 -8.98
C LYS A 675 -3.53 -22.12 -8.23
N GLU A 676 -3.59 -23.24 -8.96
CA GLU A 676 -3.40 -24.57 -8.37
C GLU A 676 -1.97 -24.73 -7.83
N ALA A 677 -0.95 -24.40 -8.65
CA ALA A 677 0.45 -24.46 -8.23
C ALA A 677 0.74 -23.58 -7.00
N ASN A 678 0.22 -22.36 -6.99
CA ASN A 678 0.34 -21.44 -5.86
C ASN A 678 -0.25 -22.02 -4.56
N ASN A 679 -1.46 -22.60 -4.64
CA ASN A 679 -2.12 -23.21 -3.48
C ASN A 679 -1.40 -24.48 -2.99
N ILE A 680 -0.92 -25.31 -3.91
CA ILE A 680 -0.15 -26.51 -3.60
C ILE A 680 1.12 -26.14 -2.84
N LEU A 681 1.93 -25.23 -3.37
CA LEU A 681 3.20 -24.81 -2.77
C LEU A 681 3.00 -24.12 -1.43
N LYS A 682 1.95 -23.30 -1.28
CA LYS A 682 1.54 -22.73 0.02
C LYS A 682 1.18 -23.80 1.04
N MET A 683 0.43 -24.84 0.65
CA MET A 683 0.09 -25.94 1.53
C MET A 683 1.29 -26.82 1.87
N MET A 684 2.26 -26.94 0.98
CA MET A 684 3.56 -27.59 1.25
C MET A 684 4.39 -26.78 2.28
N ASN A 685 4.10 -25.49 2.44
CA ASN A 685 4.83 -24.56 3.31
C ASN A 685 6.31 -24.42 2.91
N VAL A 686 6.56 -24.20 1.61
CA VAL A 686 7.87 -23.99 1.00
C VAL A 686 7.98 -22.57 0.43
N SER A 687 9.21 -22.06 0.30
CA SER A 687 9.48 -20.82 -0.42
C SER A 687 9.44 -21.07 -1.93
N PHE A 688 8.76 -20.22 -2.70
CA PHE A 688 8.65 -20.40 -4.13
C PHE A 688 8.52 -19.10 -4.92
N ILE A 689 8.84 -19.15 -6.20
CA ILE A 689 8.66 -18.10 -7.19
C ILE A 689 7.88 -18.68 -8.37
N LEU A 690 6.82 -17.99 -8.80
CA LEU A 690 6.06 -18.34 -10.00
C LEU A 690 6.43 -17.35 -11.11
N GLU A 691 7.01 -17.83 -12.21
CA GLU A 691 7.42 -17.03 -13.35
C GLU A 691 6.48 -17.27 -14.54
N GLY A 692 5.86 -16.20 -15.04
CA GLY A 692 4.88 -16.28 -16.14
C GLY A 692 3.46 -16.55 -15.67
N ASN A 693 2.57 -16.83 -16.62
CA ASN A 693 1.12 -17.03 -16.42
C ASN A 693 0.65 -18.31 -17.13
N GLY A 694 -0.56 -18.78 -16.74
CA GLY A 694 -1.17 -19.95 -17.36
C GLY A 694 -0.87 -21.24 -16.63
N TYR A 695 -0.20 -22.18 -17.27
CA TYR A 695 0.02 -23.53 -16.76
C TYR A 695 1.51 -23.85 -16.60
N VAL A 696 1.85 -24.57 -15.54
CA VAL A 696 3.22 -25.01 -15.24
C VAL A 696 3.76 -25.89 -16.37
N TYR A 697 4.94 -25.56 -16.87
CA TYR A 697 5.66 -26.38 -17.85
C TYR A 697 7.07 -26.77 -17.40
N GLU A 698 7.61 -26.10 -16.37
CA GLU A 698 8.96 -26.37 -15.84
C GLU A 698 9.00 -26.05 -14.33
N GLN A 699 9.74 -26.83 -13.56
CA GLN A 699 9.99 -26.64 -12.13
C GLN A 699 11.47 -26.85 -11.83
N SER A 700 12.04 -26.01 -10.92
CA SER A 700 13.48 -26.01 -10.63
C SER A 700 13.94 -27.21 -9.79
N VAL A 701 13.03 -27.82 -9.02
CA VAL A 701 13.33 -28.98 -8.18
C VAL A 701 12.72 -30.22 -8.85
N PRO A 702 13.50 -31.29 -9.11
CA PRO A 702 13.00 -32.53 -9.68
C PRO A 702 11.97 -33.22 -8.79
N VAL A 703 11.04 -33.94 -9.43
CA VAL A 703 10.00 -34.71 -8.72
C VAL A 703 10.65 -35.77 -7.81
N GLY A 704 10.19 -35.80 -6.54
CA GLY A 704 10.66 -36.75 -5.52
C GLY A 704 11.87 -36.29 -4.73
N GLU A 705 12.52 -35.19 -5.10
CA GLU A 705 13.64 -34.63 -4.33
C GLU A 705 13.14 -33.78 -3.15
N ASP A 706 13.96 -33.68 -2.11
CA ASP A 706 13.65 -32.85 -0.95
C ASP A 706 13.84 -31.35 -1.29
N ILE A 707 12.86 -30.53 -0.93
CA ILE A 707 12.90 -29.08 -1.15
C ILE A 707 13.73 -28.44 -0.04
N THR A 708 14.93 -27.98 -0.35
CA THR A 708 15.86 -27.29 0.57
C THR A 708 15.90 -25.79 0.37
N ASP A 709 15.63 -25.34 -0.84
CA ASP A 709 15.73 -23.95 -1.29
C ASP A 709 14.42 -23.43 -1.89
N THR A 710 14.43 -22.20 -2.38
CA THR A 710 13.29 -21.61 -3.09
C THR A 710 13.00 -22.34 -4.39
N VAL A 711 11.77 -22.80 -4.56
CA VAL A 711 11.31 -23.49 -5.77
C VAL A 711 10.91 -22.45 -6.82
N THR A 712 11.51 -22.49 -8.01
CA THR A 712 11.07 -21.70 -9.15
C THR A 712 10.18 -22.54 -10.06
N ILE A 713 9.00 -22.02 -10.38
CA ILE A 713 8.02 -22.65 -11.28
C ILE A 713 7.80 -21.73 -12.46
N LYS A 714 7.98 -22.26 -13.68
CA LYS A 714 7.72 -21.50 -14.90
C LYS A 714 6.40 -21.89 -15.53
N LEU A 715 5.63 -20.87 -15.90
CA LEU A 715 4.30 -21.01 -16.47
C LEU A 715 4.23 -20.41 -17.88
N LYS A 716 3.36 -20.97 -18.71
CA LYS A 716 3.04 -20.47 -20.05
C LYS A 716 1.55 -20.63 -20.32
N ASP A 717 1.03 -19.84 -21.25
CA ASP A 717 -0.35 -20.00 -21.71
C ASP A 717 -0.57 -21.39 -22.32
N LYS A 718 -1.74 -21.96 -22.06
CA LYS A 718 -2.19 -23.18 -22.72
C LYS A 718 -2.81 -22.76 -24.05
N TYR A 719 -2.02 -22.76 -25.13
CA TYR A 719 -2.34 -22.50 -26.55
C TYR A 719 -3.39 -21.43 -26.87
#